data_86a1ab769c3ec34ccb713513428d7483
#
_entry.id   86a1ab769c3ec34ccb713513428d7483
#
_cell.length_a   1.000
_cell.length_b   1.000
_cell.length_c   1.000
_cell.angle_alpha   90.00
_cell.angle_beta   90.00
_cell.angle_gamma   90.00
#
_symmetry.space_group_name_H-M   'P 1'
#
loop_
_entity.id
_entity.type
_entity.pdbx_description
1 polymer ?
#
loop_
_entity_poly.entity_id
_entity_poly.type
_entity_poly.pdbx_seq_one_letter_code
_entity_poly.pdbx_strand_id
1 'polypeptide(L)'
;MGSLKQILRTLESARFQGDCGKSRSTTRSVLFLPLSLLFIVCLFAPIAHGMQLGTRSVRIEGTVFVQDSKGNRSSVADATVKLDGLAALETETDEKGEYVFADVAPGTYEVTASAPGLEVRQTLQVGGGDIRLSLELKPVEITSTVVVKDEGADRRDPAPSEIVSETTLRNAPNVDERFESSLPLIPGVVRGPDGHINLKGARSTQSGALVNSANVTDPVTGSPAINLPIDVVASVQVISNPYDPEYGRFTGAVSTVATKTSDYEKFHFSFQNFIPRLRDEGGSIRGIDAATPRVTFTGPLLKDKIAITQSFEYRFNEAPVNSLPAFHRDTKLESFDSYTQLDFAISSKQTANVSVAVYPQKLDYLGLNTFTTQESTPDFHQRGYQVNVQDGYASGPGGVLNSQLSYKRFDADITAQSDDPYRILLETTEGGFFNRQTRRTSRLGWQENYHFAPWKFAGSHQFTVGMSYEHSHYDGRQTFLPVELDGVSDLPVERITFTSPSSFAVAENEMAWFAGDQWSIVPRLTLSLGVRFDHDTITDSTHAAPRAGFLLALTRDGKTLLKGGVGIFYDRVSLMAATFTDLPDRTVTVLAPNGEPTSSVSYQNQIEGGLRSPRSTSLSLELDRQVLSNLFLRVAYEQRNTSNDLIVSPVSRGTTGMLELSNNGSDSYREFQVAARLKLRQSFLNASYVRSRAFGDLNDVNQFFGNLAQPVILPDARGRLPFDAPNRFLFWGSIAAPWKLTLVPVYDLHTGFPYSIENQYRAFVGPRNVDRFPMFSSFDFQVTRRIWLPLHGRRIPARVGGGVFNLFNHFDPRDVQNNLASARFGGFFNSSWREYRGKFVLEF
;
A
#
# COMPACT_ATOMS: atom_id res chain seq x y z
N MET A 1 -5.26 -48.85 17.18
CA MET A 1 -3.85 -48.38 17.19
C MET A 1 -2.96 -49.21 16.21
N GLY A 2 -3.51 -49.65 15.10
CA GLY A 2 -2.82 -50.51 14.15
C GLY A 2 -2.72 -50.00 12.71
N SER A 3 -3.44 -48.95 12.33
CA SER A 3 -3.52 -48.51 10.94
C SER A 3 -2.71 -47.25 10.60
N LEU A 4 -2.18 -46.53 11.59
CA LEU A 4 -1.40 -45.31 11.35
C LEU A 4 0.10 -45.55 11.14
N LYS A 5 0.62 -46.72 11.52
CA LYS A 5 2.04 -47.10 11.33
C LYS A 5 2.36 -47.65 9.93
N GLN A 6 1.34 -48.00 9.16
CA GLN A 6 1.54 -48.57 7.84
C GLN A 6 1.61 -47.49 6.75
N ILE A 7 1.01 -46.34 6.98
CA ILE A 7 1.04 -45.17 6.06
C ILE A 7 2.37 -44.42 6.13
N LEU A 8 3.03 -44.40 7.29
CA LEU A 8 4.34 -43.72 7.47
C LEU A 8 5.53 -44.52 6.91
N ARG A 9 5.40 -45.78 6.63
CA ARG A 9 6.50 -46.60 6.05
C ARG A 9 6.55 -46.57 4.53
N THR A 10 5.54 -46.07 3.85
CA THR A 10 5.47 -46.06 2.38
C THR A 10 6.04 -44.74 1.78
N LEU A 11 6.35 -43.74 2.60
CA LEU A 11 6.90 -42.47 2.17
C LEU A 11 8.43 -42.32 2.33
N GLU A 12 9.11 -43.29 2.91
CA GLU A 12 10.56 -43.24 3.10
C GLU A 12 11.41 -43.97 2.02
N SER A 13 10.81 -44.53 0.99
CA SER A 13 11.54 -45.36 0.01
C SER A 13 11.57 -44.80 -1.43
N ALA A 14 11.45 -43.52 -1.66
CA ALA A 14 11.65 -42.92 -2.96
C ALA A 14 12.85 -41.98 -2.99
N ARG A 15 14.07 -42.53 -2.88
CA ARG A 15 15.29 -41.89 -3.37
C ARG A 15 15.40 -42.19 -4.86
N PHE A 16 15.26 -41.15 -5.67
CA PHE A 16 15.56 -41.21 -7.11
C PHE A 16 17.02 -40.77 -7.33
N GLN A 17 17.78 -41.69 -7.91
CA GLN A 17 19.04 -41.40 -8.61
C GLN A 17 18.72 -40.72 -9.94
N GLY A 18 19.50 -39.71 -10.27
CA GLY A 18 19.38 -38.99 -11.52
C GLY A 18 20.04 -39.76 -12.67
N ASP A 19 19.45 -39.59 -13.83
CA ASP A 19 20.18 -39.82 -15.08
C ASP A 19 19.82 -38.76 -16.10
N CYS A 20 20.84 -38.34 -16.84
CA CYS A 20 20.89 -37.19 -17.73
C CYS A 20 20.39 -37.60 -19.11
N GLY A 21 19.31 -37.06 -19.62
CA GLY A 21 18.81 -37.35 -20.97
C GLY A 21 18.06 -36.18 -21.58
N LYS A 22 18.68 -35.59 -22.62
CA LYS A 22 18.12 -34.54 -23.46
C LYS A 22 16.79 -34.91 -24.09
N SER A 23 15.76 -34.09 -23.97
CA SER A 23 14.62 -34.12 -24.88
C SER A 23 13.97 -32.74 -25.04
N ARG A 24 13.63 -32.42 -26.27
CA ARG A 24 13.11 -31.15 -26.81
C ARG A 24 11.72 -30.83 -26.25
N SER A 25 11.51 -29.55 -25.95
CA SER A 25 10.25 -28.95 -25.55
C SER A 25 9.22 -28.93 -26.67
N THR A 26 8.07 -29.52 -26.44
CA THR A 26 6.82 -29.18 -27.09
C THR A 26 5.84 -28.64 -26.06
N THR A 27 5.53 -27.35 -26.22
CA THR A 27 4.55 -26.63 -25.43
C THR A 27 3.17 -27.26 -25.56
N ARG A 28 2.71 -27.94 -24.52
CA ARG A 28 1.28 -28.23 -24.32
C ARG A 28 0.81 -27.53 -23.07
N SER A 29 -0.02 -26.50 -23.29
CA SER A 29 -0.81 -25.84 -22.25
C SER A 29 -1.76 -26.88 -21.62
N VAL A 30 -1.42 -27.33 -20.43
CA VAL A 30 -2.33 -28.17 -19.64
C VAL A 30 -3.07 -27.24 -18.68
N LEU A 31 -4.38 -27.15 -18.91
CA LEU A 31 -5.36 -26.54 -18.02
C LEU A 31 -5.40 -27.34 -16.71
N PHE A 32 -4.73 -26.86 -15.66
CA PHE A 32 -4.89 -27.33 -14.29
C PHE A 32 -5.81 -26.39 -13.52
N LEU A 33 -7.07 -26.59 -13.64
CA LEU A 33 -8.14 -26.26 -12.68
C LEU A 33 -9.20 -27.38 -12.88
N PRO A 34 -9.67 -28.09 -11.91
CA PRO A 34 -10.41 -27.63 -10.73
C PRO A 34 -10.41 -28.60 -9.52
N LEU A 35 -9.31 -29.07 -9.00
CA LEU A 35 -9.37 -30.00 -7.86
C LEU A 35 -9.29 -29.31 -6.48
N SER A 36 -8.77 -28.13 -6.39
CA SER A 36 -8.64 -27.42 -5.11
C SER A 36 -9.93 -26.71 -4.66
N LEU A 37 -10.83 -26.37 -5.59
CA LEU A 37 -12.12 -25.76 -5.23
C LEU A 37 -13.13 -26.78 -4.66
N LEU A 38 -13.01 -28.04 -5.03
CA LEU A 38 -13.91 -29.10 -4.55
C LEU A 38 -13.65 -29.51 -3.09
N PHE A 39 -12.41 -29.34 -2.62
CA PHE A 39 -12.06 -29.71 -1.25
C PHE A 39 -12.55 -28.69 -0.18
N ILE A 40 -12.74 -27.43 -0.57
CA ILE A 40 -13.28 -26.38 0.31
C ILE A 40 -14.81 -26.48 0.45
N VAL A 41 -15.49 -26.99 -0.57
CA VAL A 41 -16.95 -27.16 -0.55
C VAL A 41 -17.39 -28.37 0.27
N CYS A 42 -16.56 -29.44 0.39
CA CYS A 42 -16.91 -30.62 1.17
C CYS A 42 -16.71 -30.53 2.69
N LEU A 43 -16.05 -29.47 3.19
CA LEU A 43 -15.86 -29.26 4.63
C LEU A 43 -17.00 -28.51 5.32
N PHE A 44 -18.01 -28.06 4.58
CA PHE A 44 -19.15 -27.31 5.12
C PHE A 44 -20.50 -27.92 4.70
N ALA A 45 -20.75 -29.17 5.06
CA ALA A 45 -22.12 -29.71 5.06
C ALA A 45 -22.86 -29.20 6.29
N PRO A 46 -24.11 -28.73 6.17
CA PRO A 46 -24.79 -27.99 7.22
C PRO A 46 -25.34 -28.93 8.30
N ILE A 47 -25.01 -28.63 9.55
CA ILE A 47 -25.85 -29.05 10.69
C ILE A 47 -26.87 -27.92 10.90
N ALA A 48 -27.94 -27.97 10.15
CA ALA A 48 -29.12 -27.14 10.39
C ALA A 48 -30.11 -27.94 11.21
N HIS A 49 -30.16 -27.69 12.52
CA HIS A 49 -31.34 -27.97 13.32
C HIS A 49 -31.90 -26.64 13.80
N GLY A 50 -33.02 -26.27 13.18
CA GLY A 50 -33.78 -25.10 13.54
C GLY A 50 -34.49 -25.29 14.87
N MET A 51 -34.30 -24.31 15.75
CA MET A 51 -35.29 -23.98 16.77
C MET A 51 -35.80 -22.56 16.47
N GLN A 52 -36.95 -22.47 15.83
CA GLN A 52 -37.76 -21.24 15.80
C GLN A 52 -38.26 -20.94 17.18
N LEU A 53 -37.61 -20.07 17.95
CA LEU A 53 -38.23 -19.33 19.03
C LEU A 53 -38.82 -18.06 18.42
N GLY A 54 -40.14 -17.91 18.51
CA GLY A 54 -40.85 -16.70 18.11
C GLY A 54 -40.33 -15.51 18.90
N THR A 55 -39.48 -14.70 18.31
CA THR A 55 -39.01 -13.45 18.87
C THR A 55 -40.04 -12.37 18.60
N ARG A 56 -40.53 -11.75 19.66
CA ARG A 56 -41.35 -10.53 19.61
C ARG A 56 -40.49 -9.45 18.94
N SER A 57 -40.87 -8.97 17.77
CA SER A 57 -40.23 -7.83 17.11
C SER A 57 -40.59 -6.54 17.86
N VAL A 58 -39.62 -5.61 17.88
CA VAL A 58 -39.69 -4.32 18.57
C VAL A 58 -39.68 -3.22 17.52
N ARG A 59 -40.50 -2.19 17.70
CA ARG A 59 -40.48 -0.99 16.89
C ARG A 59 -39.52 0.04 17.50
N ILE A 60 -38.60 0.56 16.68
CA ILE A 60 -37.70 1.68 17.04
C ILE A 60 -38.11 2.88 16.21
N GLU A 61 -38.45 3.98 16.82
CA GLU A 61 -38.78 5.25 16.16
C GLU A 61 -38.05 6.39 16.85
N GLY A 62 -37.80 7.48 16.11
CA GLY A 62 -37.14 8.66 16.67
C GLY A 62 -36.95 9.79 15.68
N THR A 63 -36.21 10.80 16.11
CA THR A 63 -35.90 11.97 15.28
C THR A 63 -34.41 12.16 15.22
N VAL A 64 -33.93 12.56 14.03
CA VAL A 64 -32.55 13.01 13.81
C VAL A 64 -32.55 14.53 13.78
N PHE A 65 -31.70 15.17 14.57
CA PHE A 65 -31.63 16.62 14.68
C PHE A 65 -30.18 17.11 14.86
N VAL A 66 -29.95 18.37 14.57
CA VAL A 66 -28.76 19.13 14.97
C VAL A 66 -29.16 20.16 16.00
N GLN A 67 -28.24 20.46 16.93
CA GLN A 67 -28.47 21.48 17.97
C GLN A 67 -27.50 22.66 17.78
N ASP A 68 -28.01 23.88 17.80
CA ASP A 68 -27.16 25.07 17.75
C ASP A 68 -26.55 25.41 19.12
N SER A 69 -25.59 26.34 19.14
CA SER A 69 -24.91 26.80 20.36
C SER A 69 -25.85 27.45 21.41
N LYS A 70 -27.10 27.74 21.03
CA LYS A 70 -28.14 28.27 21.94
C LYS A 70 -29.11 27.21 22.39
N GLY A 71 -28.91 25.94 21.97
CA GLY A 71 -29.77 24.80 22.37
C GLY A 71 -31.01 24.62 21.47
N ASN A 72 -31.20 25.40 20.40
CA ASN A 72 -32.30 25.19 19.46
C ASN A 72 -32.03 23.95 18.59
N ARG A 73 -33.06 23.09 18.43
CA ARG A 73 -33.01 21.90 17.63
C ARG A 73 -33.60 22.14 16.25
N SER A 74 -32.86 21.68 15.22
CA SER A 74 -33.35 21.67 13.85
C SER A 74 -33.36 20.22 13.35
N SER A 75 -34.51 19.75 12.90
CA SER A 75 -34.66 18.41 12.34
C SER A 75 -33.86 18.25 11.04
N VAL A 76 -33.29 17.07 10.82
CA VAL A 76 -32.50 16.77 9.59
C VAL A 76 -33.28 15.76 8.75
N ALA A 77 -33.77 16.21 7.60
CA ALA A 77 -34.42 15.35 6.60
C ALA A 77 -33.38 14.59 5.78
N ASP A 78 -33.77 13.45 5.20
CA ASP A 78 -32.92 12.60 4.34
C ASP A 78 -31.62 12.12 5.04
N ALA A 79 -31.57 12.10 6.37
CA ALA A 79 -30.49 11.50 7.12
C ALA A 79 -30.62 9.97 7.09
N THR A 80 -29.54 9.29 6.74
CA THR A 80 -29.50 7.83 6.75
C THR A 80 -29.34 7.33 8.19
N VAL A 81 -30.24 6.47 8.65
CA VAL A 81 -30.16 5.81 9.97
C VAL A 81 -29.93 4.32 9.76
N LYS A 82 -28.86 3.80 10.34
CA LYS A 82 -28.47 2.38 10.29
C LYS A 82 -28.55 1.75 11.67
N LEU A 83 -28.98 0.51 11.70
CA LEU A 83 -28.92 -0.37 12.86
C LEU A 83 -28.03 -1.56 12.54
N ASP A 84 -26.87 -1.65 13.12
CA ASP A 84 -25.92 -2.75 12.95
C ASP A 84 -25.90 -3.64 14.20
N GLY A 85 -26.18 -4.94 14.03
CA GLY A 85 -26.24 -5.91 15.12
C GLY A 85 -26.57 -7.31 14.64
N LEU A 86 -27.63 -7.90 15.19
CA LEU A 86 -28.15 -9.21 14.76
C LEU A 86 -28.66 -9.21 13.32
N ALA A 87 -29.16 -8.06 12.85
CA ALA A 87 -29.50 -7.77 11.47
C ALA A 87 -29.04 -6.34 11.17
N ALA A 88 -28.54 -6.09 9.95
CA ALA A 88 -28.27 -4.75 9.49
C ALA A 88 -29.56 -4.21 8.85
N LEU A 89 -30.13 -3.16 9.45
CA LEU A 89 -31.32 -2.47 8.97
C LEU A 89 -30.94 -1.02 8.64
N GLU A 90 -31.61 -0.43 7.65
CA GLU A 90 -31.34 0.93 7.22
C GLU A 90 -32.66 1.62 6.83
N THR A 91 -32.79 2.88 7.23
CA THR A 91 -33.92 3.75 6.90
C THR A 91 -33.43 5.18 6.69
N GLU A 92 -34.25 6.03 6.08
CA GLU A 92 -33.97 7.47 5.94
C GLU A 92 -35.00 8.26 6.75
N THR A 93 -34.62 9.46 7.21
CA THR A 93 -35.54 10.37 7.89
C THR A 93 -36.43 11.10 6.90
N ASP A 94 -37.66 11.35 7.28
CA ASP A 94 -38.65 12.14 6.55
C ASP A 94 -38.33 13.65 6.61
N GLU A 95 -39.22 14.50 6.01
CA GLU A 95 -39.12 15.95 6.03
C GLU A 95 -39.13 16.57 7.45
N LYS A 96 -39.57 15.84 8.47
CA LYS A 96 -39.56 16.26 9.87
C LYS A 96 -38.35 15.68 10.63
N GLY A 97 -37.48 14.95 9.94
CA GLY A 97 -36.36 14.26 10.56
C GLY A 97 -36.75 12.99 11.33
N GLU A 98 -37.97 12.44 11.12
CA GLU A 98 -38.46 11.26 11.80
C GLU A 98 -38.04 9.98 11.07
N TYR A 99 -37.65 8.92 11.80
CA TYR A 99 -37.32 7.60 11.27
C TYR A 99 -37.99 6.47 12.02
N VAL A 100 -38.18 5.32 11.35
CA VAL A 100 -38.83 4.13 11.96
C VAL A 100 -38.19 2.85 11.46
N PHE A 101 -37.87 1.94 12.40
CA PHE A 101 -37.60 0.53 12.14
C PHE A 101 -38.75 -0.30 12.69
N ALA A 102 -39.49 -1.03 11.84
CA ALA A 102 -40.74 -1.68 12.22
C ALA A 102 -40.54 -3.04 12.94
N ASP A 103 -39.53 -3.80 12.58
CA ASP A 103 -39.35 -5.20 12.99
C ASP A 103 -37.89 -5.47 13.43
N VAL A 104 -37.51 -5.05 14.61
CA VAL A 104 -36.20 -5.24 15.19
C VAL A 104 -36.20 -6.38 16.19
N ALA A 105 -35.32 -7.35 16.04
CA ALA A 105 -35.16 -8.44 17.01
C ALA A 105 -34.47 -7.93 18.28
N PRO A 106 -34.83 -8.44 19.50
CA PRO A 106 -34.11 -8.09 20.70
C PRO A 106 -32.60 -8.42 20.62
N GLY A 107 -31.76 -7.48 21.06
CA GLY A 107 -30.32 -7.63 21.01
C GLY A 107 -29.60 -6.30 21.20
N THR A 108 -28.28 -6.32 21.12
CA THR A 108 -27.44 -5.11 21.15
C THR A 108 -27.16 -4.68 19.74
N TYR A 109 -27.43 -3.42 19.43
CA TYR A 109 -27.25 -2.79 18.14
C TYR A 109 -26.37 -1.55 18.27
N GLU A 110 -25.58 -1.26 17.27
CA GLU A 110 -24.96 0.07 17.05
C GLU A 110 -25.89 0.86 16.11
N VAL A 111 -26.41 1.98 16.58
CA VAL A 111 -27.22 2.90 15.77
C VAL A 111 -26.30 3.97 15.23
N THR A 112 -26.24 4.13 13.91
CA THR A 112 -25.51 5.21 13.25
C THR A 112 -26.51 6.06 12.48
N ALA A 113 -26.58 7.36 12.76
CA ALA A 113 -27.28 8.31 11.90
C ALA A 113 -26.25 9.20 11.22
N SER A 114 -26.40 9.40 9.91
CA SER A 114 -25.47 10.20 9.12
C SER A 114 -26.22 11.09 8.10
N ALA A 115 -25.71 12.31 7.95
CA ALA A 115 -26.06 13.25 6.89
C ALA A 115 -24.76 13.87 6.36
N PRO A 116 -24.72 14.53 5.20
CA PRO A 116 -23.49 15.09 4.67
C PRO A 116 -22.72 15.92 5.70
N GLY A 117 -21.51 15.46 6.04
CA GLY A 117 -20.64 16.10 7.04
C GLY A 117 -21.07 15.99 8.49
N LEU A 118 -22.10 15.22 8.80
CA LEU A 118 -22.66 15.05 10.15
C LEU A 118 -22.89 13.56 10.45
N GLU A 119 -22.49 13.09 11.63
CA GLU A 119 -22.71 11.71 12.07
C GLU A 119 -22.94 11.63 13.59
N VAL A 120 -23.70 10.63 14.02
CA VAL A 120 -23.75 10.19 15.42
C VAL A 120 -23.79 8.68 15.47
N ARG A 121 -23.09 8.11 16.45
CA ARG A 121 -23.09 6.67 16.74
C ARG A 121 -23.43 6.44 18.19
N GLN A 122 -24.31 5.49 18.43
CA GLN A 122 -24.74 5.13 19.78
C GLN A 122 -25.04 3.65 19.87
N THR A 123 -24.63 3.00 20.97
CA THR A 123 -25.02 1.61 21.24
C THR A 123 -26.40 1.58 21.84
N LEU A 124 -27.29 0.75 21.28
CA LEU A 124 -28.68 0.57 21.71
C LEU A 124 -28.91 -0.88 22.16
N GLN A 125 -29.46 -1.08 23.34
CA GLN A 125 -29.96 -2.39 23.76
C GLN A 125 -31.44 -2.49 23.49
N VAL A 126 -31.82 -3.34 22.55
CA VAL A 126 -33.23 -3.61 22.21
C VAL A 126 -33.75 -4.74 23.08
N GLY A 127 -34.70 -4.40 23.97
CA GLY A 127 -35.40 -5.32 24.86
C GLY A 127 -36.74 -5.76 24.29
N GLY A 128 -37.77 -5.88 25.16
CA GLY A 128 -39.10 -6.39 24.79
C GLY A 128 -40.19 -5.33 24.54
N GLY A 129 -39.86 -4.06 24.38
CA GLY A 129 -40.84 -2.96 24.16
C GLY A 129 -40.33 -1.95 23.12
N ASP A 130 -41.28 -1.19 22.55
CA ASP A 130 -40.97 -0.16 21.55
C ASP A 130 -40.07 0.92 22.14
N ILE A 131 -39.11 1.40 21.32
CA ILE A 131 -38.04 2.31 21.72
C ILE A 131 -38.21 3.63 20.95
N ARG A 132 -38.14 4.76 21.68
CA ARG A 132 -37.97 6.08 21.08
C ARG A 132 -36.55 6.56 21.28
N LEU A 133 -35.81 6.79 20.17
CA LEU A 133 -34.42 7.20 20.20
C LEU A 133 -34.20 8.44 19.32
N SER A 134 -33.92 9.59 19.95
CA SER A 134 -33.58 10.81 19.22
C SER A 134 -32.06 10.89 19.08
N LEU A 135 -31.57 11.17 17.85
CA LEU A 135 -30.17 11.17 17.49
C LEU A 135 -29.72 12.59 17.16
N GLU A 136 -28.79 13.11 17.92
CA GLU A 136 -28.15 14.40 17.67
C GLU A 136 -26.96 14.21 16.75
N LEU A 137 -27.08 14.71 15.50
CA LEU A 137 -25.94 14.71 14.57
C LEU A 137 -24.93 15.77 15.01
N LYS A 138 -23.67 15.34 15.02
CA LYS A 138 -22.52 16.21 15.23
C LYS A 138 -21.68 16.25 13.97
N PRO A 139 -20.90 17.34 13.71
CA PRO A 139 -19.96 17.33 12.59
C PRO A 139 -19.09 16.08 12.68
N VAL A 140 -18.98 15.39 11.56
CA VAL A 140 -18.01 14.28 11.45
C VAL A 140 -16.65 14.91 11.68
N GLU A 141 -15.92 14.37 12.64
CA GLU A 141 -14.51 14.75 12.81
C GLU A 141 -13.81 14.57 11.48
N ILE A 142 -13.20 15.68 11.02
CA ILE A 142 -12.61 15.73 9.69
C ILE A 142 -11.31 14.95 9.69
N THR A 143 -11.42 13.68 9.65
CA THR A 143 -10.56 12.86 8.84
C THR A 143 -11.24 12.84 7.48
N SER A 144 -10.62 13.41 6.48
CA SER A 144 -11.06 13.36 5.07
C SER A 144 -11.11 11.93 4.52
N THR A 145 -11.11 10.97 5.37
CA THR A 145 -11.16 9.54 5.15
C THR A 145 -12.26 8.97 6.04
N VAL A 146 -13.28 8.44 5.43
CA VAL A 146 -14.29 7.65 6.12
C VAL A 146 -13.58 6.53 6.87
N VAL A 147 -13.57 6.57 8.19
CA VAL A 147 -13.09 5.46 9.02
C VAL A 147 -14.08 4.33 8.87
N VAL A 148 -13.89 3.49 7.89
CA VAL A 148 -14.73 2.32 7.67
C VAL A 148 -14.29 1.26 8.67
N LYS A 149 -15.12 0.95 9.64
CA LYS A 149 -14.90 -0.12 10.62
C LYS A 149 -15.01 -1.52 10.02
N ASP A 150 -15.58 -1.64 8.83
CA ASP A 150 -15.78 -2.90 8.11
C ASP A 150 -14.70 -3.11 7.04
N GLU A 151 -14.15 -4.30 7.02
CA GLU A 151 -13.22 -4.72 5.97
C GLU A 151 -13.95 -4.97 4.65
N GLY A 152 -13.28 -4.64 3.57
CA GLY A 152 -13.78 -4.79 2.21
C GLY A 152 -14.09 -3.46 1.57
N ALA A 153 -14.59 -3.50 0.34
CA ALA A 153 -14.89 -2.30 -0.42
C ALA A 153 -16.08 -1.55 0.16
N ASP A 154 -16.03 -0.23 0.06
CA ASP A 154 -17.24 0.57 0.22
C ASP A 154 -18.19 0.23 -0.93
N ARG A 155 -19.32 -0.40 -0.58
CA ARG A 155 -20.29 -0.86 -1.59
C ARG A 155 -21.07 0.30 -2.23
N ARG A 156 -21.03 1.49 -1.64
CA ARG A 156 -21.77 2.67 -2.11
C ARG A 156 -20.91 3.64 -2.92
N ASP A 157 -19.58 3.53 -2.80
CA ASP A 157 -18.69 4.31 -3.66
C ASP A 157 -18.65 3.71 -5.06
N PRO A 158 -18.93 4.49 -6.13
CA PRO A 158 -18.72 4.06 -7.51
C PRO A 158 -17.27 3.63 -7.79
N ALA A 159 -16.28 4.22 -7.10
CA ALA A 159 -14.88 3.91 -7.29
C ALA A 159 -14.53 2.51 -6.75
N PRO A 160 -13.76 1.70 -7.49
CA PRO A 160 -13.25 0.43 -6.98
C PRO A 160 -12.23 0.70 -5.88
N SER A 161 -12.54 0.27 -4.67
CA SER A 161 -11.70 0.46 -3.50
C SER A 161 -11.68 -0.77 -2.60
N GLU A 162 -10.56 -0.97 -1.91
CA GLU A 162 -10.37 -2.02 -0.91
C GLU A 162 -9.81 -1.42 0.38
N ILE A 163 -10.34 -1.86 1.51
CA ILE A 163 -10.01 -1.31 2.82
C ILE A 163 -9.43 -2.40 3.71
N VAL A 164 -8.32 -2.08 4.36
CA VAL A 164 -7.76 -2.86 5.47
C VAL A 164 -8.06 -2.12 6.76
N SER A 165 -8.90 -2.71 7.61
CA SER A 165 -9.34 -2.10 8.86
C SER A 165 -8.28 -2.17 9.96
N GLU A 166 -8.45 -1.36 11.03
CA GLU A 166 -7.65 -1.43 12.24
C GLU A 166 -7.52 -2.86 12.78
N THR A 167 -8.64 -3.60 12.79
CA THR A 167 -8.67 -4.97 13.33
C THR A 167 -7.72 -5.88 12.55
N THR A 168 -7.68 -5.77 11.23
CA THR A 168 -6.74 -6.51 10.38
C THR A 168 -5.31 -6.05 10.57
N LEU A 169 -5.06 -4.73 10.54
CA LEU A 169 -3.74 -4.16 10.77
C LEU A 169 -3.11 -4.67 12.07
N ARG A 170 -3.91 -4.75 13.15
CA ARG A 170 -3.45 -5.21 14.48
C ARG A 170 -3.31 -6.72 14.60
N ASN A 171 -4.08 -7.50 13.86
CA ASN A 171 -4.18 -8.95 14.04
C ASN A 171 -3.51 -9.76 12.93
N ALA A 172 -3.34 -9.24 11.74
CA ALA A 172 -2.65 -9.93 10.65
C ALA A 172 -1.20 -10.24 11.02
N PRO A 173 -0.67 -11.41 10.61
CA PRO A 173 0.74 -11.67 10.69
C PRO A 173 1.47 -10.62 9.84
N ASN A 174 2.26 -9.78 10.49
CA ASN A 174 2.99 -8.70 9.87
C ASN A 174 4.45 -8.80 10.28
N VAL A 175 5.33 -9.02 9.30
CA VAL A 175 6.74 -9.23 9.53
C VAL A 175 7.40 -7.96 10.07
N ASP A 176 7.04 -6.79 9.54
CA ASP A 176 7.71 -5.53 9.83
C ASP A 176 6.95 -4.62 10.80
N GLU A 177 5.70 -5.00 11.14
CA GLU A 177 4.76 -4.19 11.93
C GLU A 177 4.50 -2.79 11.38
N ARG A 178 4.64 -2.63 10.06
CA ARG A 178 4.28 -1.45 9.29
C ARG A 178 2.90 -1.63 8.67
N PHE A 179 2.15 -0.55 8.52
CA PHE A 179 0.86 -0.63 7.85
C PHE A 179 0.99 -1.03 6.37
N GLU A 180 2.08 -0.61 5.70
CA GLU A 180 2.37 -0.95 4.31
C GLU A 180 2.52 -2.46 4.11
N SER A 181 3.02 -3.19 5.11
CA SER A 181 3.15 -4.65 5.03
C SER A 181 1.80 -5.38 5.03
N SER A 182 0.70 -4.69 5.36
CA SER A 182 -0.65 -5.21 5.24
C SER A 182 -1.29 -4.93 3.88
N LEU A 183 -0.73 -4.04 3.05
CA LEU A 183 -1.26 -3.73 1.72
C LEU A 183 -1.33 -4.94 0.78
N PRO A 184 -0.38 -5.90 0.79
CA PRO A 184 -0.51 -7.13 -0.01
C PRO A 184 -1.69 -8.04 0.35
N LEU A 185 -2.42 -7.80 1.46
CA LEU A 185 -3.70 -8.44 1.74
C LEU A 185 -4.82 -7.98 0.80
N ILE A 186 -4.58 -6.90 0.05
CA ILE A 186 -5.47 -6.39 -0.98
C ILE A 186 -5.19 -7.10 -2.30
N PRO A 187 -6.22 -7.63 -3.00
CA PRO A 187 -6.05 -8.22 -4.32
C PRO A 187 -5.44 -7.24 -5.32
N GLY A 188 -4.50 -7.72 -6.16
CA GLY A 188 -3.80 -6.88 -7.14
C GLY A 188 -2.72 -5.95 -6.56
N VAL A 189 -2.44 -6.03 -5.26
CA VAL A 189 -1.32 -5.34 -4.62
C VAL A 189 -0.23 -6.34 -4.32
N VAL A 190 0.97 -6.15 -4.86
CA VAL A 190 2.10 -7.06 -4.72
C VAL A 190 3.34 -6.35 -4.17
N ARG A 191 4.13 -7.03 -3.36
CA ARG A 191 5.48 -6.58 -3.02
C ARG A 191 6.42 -7.08 -4.10
N GLY A 192 7.04 -6.17 -4.86
CA GLY A 192 7.97 -6.49 -5.93
C GLY A 192 9.28 -7.12 -5.43
N PRO A 193 10.12 -7.62 -6.34
CA PRO A 193 11.43 -8.17 -5.99
C PRO A 193 12.38 -7.14 -5.38
N ASP A 194 12.18 -5.86 -5.66
CA ASP A 194 12.88 -4.70 -5.08
C ASP A 194 12.38 -4.32 -3.67
N GLY A 195 11.38 -5.04 -3.14
CA GLY A 195 10.76 -4.78 -1.84
C GLY A 195 9.69 -3.69 -1.83
N HIS A 196 9.52 -2.95 -2.93
CA HIS A 196 8.48 -1.91 -3.03
C HIS A 196 7.08 -2.50 -3.19
N ILE A 197 6.09 -1.77 -2.68
CA ILE A 197 4.67 -2.11 -2.86
C ILE A 197 4.19 -1.53 -4.19
N ASN A 198 3.68 -2.40 -5.04
CA ASN A 198 3.14 -2.07 -6.35
C ASN A 198 1.61 -2.20 -6.31
N LEU A 199 0.91 -1.08 -6.48
CA LEU A 199 -0.55 -1.01 -6.38
C LEU A 199 -1.18 -1.23 -7.75
N LYS A 200 -1.96 -2.32 -7.90
CA LYS A 200 -2.74 -2.55 -9.12
C LYS A 200 -1.91 -2.40 -10.41
N GLY A 201 -0.73 -3.04 -10.45
CA GLY A 201 0.16 -3.04 -11.61
C GLY A 201 0.85 -1.72 -11.93
N ALA A 202 0.85 -0.75 -11.01
CA ALA A 202 1.64 0.47 -11.12
C ALA A 202 3.00 0.32 -10.43
N ARG A 203 4.01 1.03 -10.90
CA ARG A 203 5.25 1.23 -10.14
C ARG A 203 4.94 1.99 -8.85
N SER A 204 5.73 1.78 -7.82
CA SER A 204 5.56 2.51 -6.55
C SER A 204 5.61 4.03 -6.74
N THR A 205 6.40 4.50 -7.69
CA THR A 205 6.57 5.92 -8.05
C THR A 205 5.39 6.54 -8.81
N GLN A 206 4.55 5.71 -9.45
CA GLN A 206 3.35 6.12 -10.18
C GLN A 206 2.09 6.16 -9.30
N SER A 207 2.21 5.77 -8.03
CA SER A 207 1.08 5.63 -7.10
C SER A 207 1.02 6.78 -6.10
N GLY A 208 -0.19 7.29 -5.83
CA GLY A 208 -0.42 8.27 -4.78
C GLY A 208 -0.35 7.64 -3.39
N ALA A 209 0.19 8.38 -2.43
CA ALA A 209 0.18 8.01 -1.02
C ALA A 209 -0.23 9.22 -0.17
N LEU A 210 -1.32 9.06 0.57
CA LEU A 210 -1.91 10.12 1.40
C LEU A 210 -2.06 9.63 2.85
N VAL A 211 -1.78 10.51 3.80
CA VAL A 211 -2.11 10.32 5.21
C VAL A 211 -2.98 11.48 5.65
N ASN A 212 -4.21 11.20 6.05
CA ASN A 212 -5.21 12.24 6.34
C ASN A 212 -5.22 13.30 5.23
N SER A 213 -5.35 12.88 3.97
CA SER A 213 -5.29 13.67 2.71
C SER A 213 -3.96 14.39 2.42
N ALA A 214 -3.00 14.47 3.35
CA ALA A 214 -1.69 15.05 3.09
C ALA A 214 -0.83 14.10 2.24
N ASN A 215 -0.20 14.64 1.21
CA ASN A 215 0.73 13.91 0.36
C ASN A 215 2.00 13.52 1.13
N VAL A 216 2.29 12.20 1.15
CA VAL A 216 3.42 11.63 1.90
C VAL A 216 4.50 11.03 1.00
N THR A 217 4.48 11.27 -0.30
CA THR A 217 5.53 10.82 -1.21
C THR A 217 6.83 11.62 -1.05
N ASP A 218 7.97 11.02 -1.40
CA ASP A 218 9.25 11.73 -1.57
C ASP A 218 9.15 12.63 -2.80
N PRO A 219 9.38 13.93 -2.68
CA PRO A 219 9.31 14.85 -3.82
C PRO A 219 10.30 14.53 -4.94
N VAL A 220 11.43 13.89 -4.63
CA VAL A 220 12.50 13.57 -5.59
C VAL A 220 12.17 12.34 -6.41
N THR A 221 11.76 11.26 -5.76
CA THR A 221 11.57 9.96 -6.42
C THR A 221 10.11 9.62 -6.72
N GLY A 222 9.15 10.30 -6.09
CA GLY A 222 7.72 9.96 -6.17
C GLY A 222 7.28 8.77 -5.31
N SER A 223 8.21 8.04 -4.70
CA SER A 223 7.89 6.87 -3.86
C SER A 223 7.23 7.26 -2.54
N PRO A 224 6.36 6.42 -1.95
CA PRO A 224 5.86 6.62 -0.60
C PRO A 224 7.01 6.77 0.40
N ALA A 225 6.95 7.79 1.26
CA ALA A 225 8.06 8.16 2.16
C ALA A 225 7.54 8.71 3.49
N ILE A 226 6.92 7.84 4.28
CA ILE A 226 6.52 8.10 5.66
C ILE A 226 6.58 6.79 6.44
N ASN A 227 6.92 6.89 7.72
CA ASN A 227 6.76 5.79 8.67
C ASN A 227 5.76 6.25 9.75
N LEU A 228 4.75 5.43 10.01
CA LEU A 228 3.78 5.66 11.08
C LEU A 228 3.70 4.43 11.97
N PRO A 229 3.70 4.59 13.31
CA PRO A 229 3.36 3.50 14.20
C PRO A 229 1.97 2.93 13.85
N ILE A 230 1.86 1.61 13.69
CA ILE A 230 0.62 0.95 13.25
C ILE A 230 -0.56 1.21 14.21
N ASP A 231 -0.28 1.54 15.48
CA ASP A 231 -1.30 1.80 16.49
C ASP A 231 -2.10 3.07 16.25
N VAL A 232 -1.54 4.05 15.54
CA VAL A 232 -2.24 5.30 15.23
C VAL A 232 -3.06 5.19 13.95
N VAL A 233 -2.91 4.10 13.18
CA VAL A 233 -3.63 3.88 11.94
C VAL A 233 -5.02 3.28 12.22
N ALA A 234 -6.07 3.92 11.73
CA ALA A 234 -7.44 3.43 11.81
C ALA A 234 -7.80 2.53 10.63
N SER A 235 -7.39 2.92 9.43
CA SER A 235 -7.61 2.15 8.21
C SER A 235 -6.62 2.55 7.13
N VAL A 236 -6.42 1.63 6.19
CA VAL A 236 -5.72 1.90 4.94
C VAL A 236 -6.64 1.50 3.80
N GLN A 237 -6.87 2.41 2.87
CA GLN A 237 -7.68 2.19 1.69
C GLN A 237 -6.81 2.29 0.44
N VAL A 238 -7.01 1.41 -0.53
CA VAL A 238 -6.45 1.51 -1.87
C VAL A 238 -7.59 1.72 -2.86
N ILE A 239 -7.54 2.81 -3.61
CA ILE A 239 -8.51 3.19 -4.63
C ILE A 239 -7.80 3.11 -5.97
N SER A 240 -8.22 2.19 -6.84
CA SER A 240 -7.56 1.97 -8.13
C SER A 240 -7.96 2.99 -9.19
N ASN A 241 -9.22 3.45 -9.17
CA ASN A 241 -9.75 4.46 -10.10
C ASN A 241 -10.63 5.45 -9.32
N PRO A 242 -10.05 6.45 -8.64
CA PRO A 242 -10.87 7.43 -7.91
C PRO A 242 -11.61 8.34 -8.89
N TYR A 243 -12.94 8.27 -8.87
CA TYR A 243 -13.78 9.15 -9.70
C TYR A 243 -13.97 10.53 -9.07
N ASP A 244 -13.71 10.66 -7.77
CA ASP A 244 -13.66 11.95 -7.12
C ASP A 244 -12.46 12.76 -7.65
N PRO A 245 -12.67 13.96 -8.19
CA PRO A 245 -11.62 14.78 -8.78
C PRO A 245 -10.67 15.41 -7.74
N GLU A 246 -10.93 15.29 -6.44
CA GLU A 246 -9.97 15.73 -5.41
C GLU A 246 -8.66 14.95 -5.49
N TYR A 247 -8.72 13.66 -5.91
CA TYR A 247 -7.53 12.84 -6.09
C TYR A 247 -6.85 13.16 -7.41
N GLY A 248 -5.52 13.29 -7.41
CA GLY A 248 -4.75 13.58 -8.62
C GLY A 248 -3.25 13.39 -8.42
N ARG A 249 -2.49 13.65 -9.50
CA ARG A 249 -1.02 13.59 -9.54
C ARG A 249 -0.46 12.19 -9.32
N PHE A 250 -1.11 11.20 -9.93
CA PHE A 250 -0.66 9.81 -10.05
C PHE A 250 -1.32 9.18 -11.29
N THR A 251 -0.65 8.21 -11.88
CA THR A 251 -1.20 7.41 -13.00
C THR A 251 -1.62 6.02 -12.56
N GLY A 252 -1.17 5.56 -11.40
CA GLY A 252 -1.49 4.27 -10.80
C GLY A 252 -2.75 4.27 -9.94
N ALA A 253 -2.65 3.71 -8.75
CA ALA A 253 -3.67 3.76 -7.72
C ALA A 253 -3.27 4.74 -6.61
N VAL A 254 -4.19 5.08 -5.72
CA VAL A 254 -3.89 5.86 -4.53
C VAL A 254 -4.12 5.04 -3.27
N SER A 255 -3.16 5.07 -2.35
CA SER A 255 -3.31 4.57 -0.99
C SER A 255 -3.62 5.73 -0.05
N THR A 256 -4.69 5.62 0.72
CA THR A 256 -5.07 6.61 1.73
C THR A 256 -5.03 5.98 3.10
N VAL A 257 -4.39 6.63 4.04
CA VAL A 257 -4.28 6.21 5.43
C VAL A 257 -5.06 7.17 6.30
N ALA A 258 -6.04 6.64 7.04
CA ALA A 258 -6.72 7.39 8.08
C ALA A 258 -6.08 7.09 9.43
N THR A 259 -5.80 8.11 10.21
CA THR A 259 -5.35 7.96 11.59
C THR A 259 -6.54 7.88 12.54
N LYS A 260 -6.31 7.35 13.73
CA LYS A 260 -7.35 7.27 14.76
C LYS A 260 -7.62 8.64 15.34
N THR A 261 -8.88 8.91 15.63
CA THR A 261 -9.27 10.04 16.44
C THR A 261 -8.90 9.82 17.90
N SER A 262 -8.45 10.86 18.57
CA SER A 262 -8.12 10.82 19.99
C SER A 262 -9.38 10.69 20.86
N ASP A 263 -9.25 10.00 22.00
CA ASP A 263 -10.37 9.84 22.93
C ASP A 263 -10.56 11.10 23.78
N TYR A 264 -11.74 11.71 23.73
CA TYR A 264 -12.08 12.92 24.49
C TYR A 264 -12.56 12.64 25.93
N GLU A 265 -12.80 11.38 26.28
CA GLU A 265 -13.38 11.03 27.57
C GLU A 265 -12.35 10.40 28.51
N LYS A 266 -11.48 9.49 28.00
CA LYS A 266 -10.62 8.65 28.83
C LYS A 266 -9.23 8.53 28.25
N PHE A 267 -8.25 8.34 29.15
CA PHE A 267 -6.90 7.95 28.76
C PHE A 267 -6.83 6.44 28.49
N HIS A 268 -6.21 6.10 27.38
CA HIS A 268 -5.84 4.74 27.00
C HIS A 268 -4.35 4.67 26.77
N PHE A 269 -3.74 3.61 27.27
CA PHE A 269 -2.32 3.34 27.13
C PHE A 269 -2.12 1.97 26.47
N SER A 270 -1.19 1.88 25.54
CA SER A 270 -0.80 0.64 24.88
C SER A 270 0.71 0.48 24.93
N PHE A 271 1.18 -0.67 25.40
CA PHE A 271 2.59 -1.06 25.39
C PHE A 271 2.72 -2.34 24.59
N GLN A 272 3.55 -2.35 23.57
CA GLN A 272 3.65 -3.46 22.63
C GLN A 272 5.10 -3.85 22.38
N ASN A 273 5.34 -5.15 22.16
CA ASN A 273 6.55 -5.74 21.60
C ASN A 273 7.86 -5.38 22.34
N PHE A 274 7.83 -5.25 23.67
CA PHE A 274 9.02 -4.98 24.47
C PHE A 274 9.97 -6.19 24.59
N ILE A 275 9.57 -7.36 24.08
CA ILE A 275 10.40 -8.56 24.04
C ILE A 275 11.06 -8.64 22.67
N PRO A 276 12.39 -8.49 22.58
CA PRO A 276 13.09 -8.56 21.29
C PRO A 276 13.08 -10.00 20.76
N ARG A 277 13.20 -10.13 19.44
CA ARG A 277 13.50 -11.39 18.78
C ARG A 277 15.00 -11.67 18.94
N LEU A 278 15.31 -12.81 19.49
CA LEU A 278 16.68 -13.22 19.71
C LEU A 278 17.19 -14.03 18.51
N ARG A 279 18.43 -13.79 18.12
CA ARG A 279 19.14 -14.55 17.10
C ARG A 279 19.63 -15.87 17.70
N ASP A 280 19.26 -16.99 17.10
CA ASP A 280 19.78 -18.31 17.39
C ASP A 280 20.71 -18.74 16.25
N GLU A 281 21.95 -19.03 16.56
CA GLU A 281 22.92 -19.63 15.64
C GLU A 281 23.49 -20.91 16.26
N GLY A 282 23.07 -22.05 15.69
CA GLY A 282 23.52 -23.36 16.12
C GLY A 282 23.14 -23.72 17.56
N GLY A 283 21.96 -23.28 18.04
CA GLY A 283 21.48 -23.55 19.39
C GLY A 283 22.01 -22.60 20.46
N SER A 284 22.65 -21.51 20.06
CA SER A 284 23.17 -20.48 20.96
C SER A 284 22.63 -19.11 20.60
N ILE A 285 22.18 -18.35 21.61
CA ILE A 285 21.71 -16.96 21.39
C ILE A 285 22.95 -16.09 21.12
N ARG A 286 22.97 -15.45 19.93
CA ARG A 286 24.06 -14.63 19.42
C ARG A 286 23.75 -13.15 19.32
N GLY A 287 22.56 -12.71 19.71
CA GLY A 287 22.16 -11.30 19.64
C GLY A 287 20.67 -11.10 19.45
N ILE A 288 20.30 -9.93 18.95
CA ILE A 288 18.93 -9.52 18.67
C ILE A 288 18.76 -9.39 17.15
N ASP A 289 17.81 -10.13 16.57
CA ASP A 289 17.43 -9.98 15.16
C ASP A 289 16.47 -8.83 14.93
N ALA A 290 15.53 -8.63 15.86
CA ALA A 290 14.57 -7.55 15.74
C ALA A 290 14.04 -7.11 17.09
N ALA A 291 13.76 -5.82 17.20
CA ALA A 291 13.06 -5.22 18.32
C ALA A 291 12.14 -4.11 17.81
N THR A 292 10.87 -4.14 18.21
CA THR A 292 9.87 -3.14 17.82
C THR A 292 9.05 -2.66 19.02
N PRO A 293 9.71 -2.21 20.12
CA PRO A 293 8.98 -1.67 21.27
C PRO A 293 8.19 -0.43 20.86
N ARG A 294 6.94 -0.38 21.29
CA ARG A 294 6.03 0.71 20.98
C ARG A 294 5.20 1.10 22.19
N VAL A 295 5.04 2.41 22.37
CA VAL A 295 4.21 3.02 23.40
C VAL A 295 3.25 3.99 22.73
N THR A 296 1.95 3.81 22.98
CA THR A 296 0.93 4.72 22.49
C THR A 296 0.03 5.13 23.65
N PHE A 297 -0.32 6.40 23.73
CA PHE A 297 -1.36 6.86 24.61
C PHE A 297 -2.29 7.83 23.87
N THR A 298 -3.57 7.80 24.24
CA THR A 298 -4.58 8.73 23.77
C THR A 298 -5.49 9.12 24.93
N GLY A 299 -5.97 10.36 24.91
CA GLY A 299 -6.90 10.82 25.94
C GLY A 299 -7.12 12.32 25.97
N PRO A 300 -8.01 12.84 26.84
CA PRO A 300 -8.37 14.25 26.91
C PRO A 300 -7.29 15.10 27.56
N LEU A 301 -6.84 16.15 26.88
CA LEU A 301 -6.10 17.26 27.50
C LEU A 301 -7.08 18.26 28.15
N LEU A 302 -8.20 18.50 27.48
CA LEU A 302 -9.33 19.26 27.97
C LEU A 302 -10.59 18.50 27.58
N LYS A 303 -11.30 17.99 28.61
CA LYS A 303 -12.46 17.14 28.40
C LYS A 303 -13.45 17.75 27.41
N ASP A 304 -13.94 16.93 26.46
CA ASP A 304 -14.88 17.27 25.40
C ASP A 304 -14.42 18.39 24.43
N LYS A 305 -13.16 18.86 24.52
CA LYS A 305 -12.65 19.97 23.68
C LYS A 305 -11.34 19.69 23.01
N ILE A 306 -10.37 19.12 23.73
CA ILE A 306 -9.02 18.87 23.22
C ILE A 306 -8.58 17.48 23.64
N ALA A 307 -8.26 16.64 22.67
CA ALA A 307 -7.70 15.32 22.92
C ALA A 307 -6.34 15.16 22.24
N ILE A 308 -5.52 14.26 22.78
CA ILE A 308 -4.18 13.98 22.27
C ILE A 308 -4.03 12.49 21.98
N THR A 309 -3.38 12.16 20.87
CA THR A 309 -2.79 10.84 20.63
C THR A 309 -1.30 11.01 20.42
N GLN A 310 -0.51 10.24 21.16
CA GLN A 310 0.95 10.18 21.02
C GLN A 310 1.38 8.73 20.88
N SER A 311 2.22 8.45 19.89
CA SER A 311 2.85 7.14 19.72
C SER A 311 4.33 7.29 19.48
N PHE A 312 5.11 6.43 20.13
CA PHE A 312 6.55 6.26 19.94
C PHE A 312 6.82 4.82 19.57
N GLU A 313 7.60 4.62 18.52
CA GLU A 313 8.09 3.30 18.11
C GLU A 313 9.58 3.39 17.83
N TYR A 314 10.36 2.47 18.42
CA TYR A 314 11.72 2.19 18.00
C TYR A 314 11.68 0.89 17.20
N ARG A 315 12.37 0.86 16.09
CA ARG A 315 12.47 -0.35 15.26
C ARG A 315 13.92 -0.64 14.97
N PHE A 316 14.30 -1.87 15.28
CA PHE A 316 15.55 -2.47 14.89
C PHE A 316 15.23 -3.79 14.18
N ASN A 317 15.82 -4.04 13.01
CA ASN A 317 15.63 -5.28 12.28
C ASN A 317 16.90 -5.62 11.49
N GLU A 318 17.44 -6.81 11.71
CA GLU A 318 18.49 -7.41 10.89
C GLU A 318 17.84 -8.47 9.99
N ALA A 319 18.05 -8.37 8.68
CA ALA A 319 17.50 -9.30 7.69
C ALA A 319 18.65 -9.99 6.94
N PRO A 320 18.82 -11.32 7.12
CA PRO A 320 19.93 -12.03 6.50
C PRO A 320 19.66 -12.35 5.03
N VAL A 321 20.68 -12.22 4.20
CA VAL A 321 20.79 -12.82 2.88
C VAL A 321 21.38 -14.23 3.06
N ASN A 322 20.51 -15.23 3.11
CA ASN A 322 20.86 -16.59 3.55
C ASN A 322 21.89 -17.32 2.67
N SER A 323 22.17 -16.82 1.49
CA SER A 323 23.19 -17.33 0.57
C SER A 323 24.60 -16.81 0.83
N LEU A 324 24.75 -15.78 1.68
CA LEU A 324 26.03 -15.16 2.03
C LEU A 324 26.61 -15.75 3.32
N PRO A 325 27.95 -15.63 3.55
CA PRO A 325 28.60 -16.04 4.79
C PRO A 325 28.04 -15.31 6.03
N ALA A 326 27.97 -16.01 7.16
CA ALA A 326 27.29 -15.58 8.39
C ALA A 326 27.66 -14.18 8.93
N PHE A 327 28.89 -13.70 8.70
CA PHE A 327 29.37 -12.43 9.22
C PHE A 327 29.18 -11.24 8.27
N HIS A 328 28.74 -11.48 7.02
CA HIS A 328 28.61 -10.47 5.96
C HIS A 328 27.27 -10.59 5.22
N ARG A 329 26.24 -11.07 5.90
CA ARG A 329 24.96 -11.39 5.24
C ARG A 329 23.78 -10.52 5.67
N ASP A 330 23.94 -9.70 6.72
CA ASP A 330 22.82 -8.98 7.32
C ASP A 330 22.70 -7.57 6.77
N THR A 331 21.49 -7.18 6.37
CA THR A 331 21.10 -5.77 6.27
C THR A 331 20.58 -5.30 7.62
N LYS A 332 20.75 -4.03 7.96
CA LYS A 332 20.29 -3.47 9.24
C LYS A 332 19.40 -2.29 9.03
N LEU A 333 18.19 -2.36 9.58
CA LEU A 333 17.25 -1.25 9.64
C LEU A 333 17.12 -0.76 11.07
N GLU A 334 17.33 0.53 11.28
CA GLU A 334 17.06 1.21 12.52
C GLU A 334 16.19 2.45 12.26
N SER A 335 15.05 2.58 12.95
CA SER A 335 14.20 3.76 12.86
C SER A 335 13.62 4.13 14.22
N PHE A 336 13.32 5.43 14.36
CA PHE A 336 12.57 5.96 15.47
C PHE A 336 11.39 6.75 14.92
N ASP A 337 10.18 6.26 15.18
CA ASP A 337 8.97 6.83 14.63
C ASP A 337 8.15 7.46 15.76
N SER A 338 7.84 8.75 15.63
CA SER A 338 7.00 9.48 16.59
C SER A 338 5.82 10.09 15.85
N TYR A 339 4.64 9.91 16.39
CA TYR A 339 3.42 10.52 15.88
C TYR A 339 2.64 11.20 17.01
N THR A 340 2.42 12.51 16.87
CA THR A 340 1.62 13.33 17.78
C THR A 340 0.41 13.84 17.04
N GLN A 341 -0.78 13.71 17.59
CA GLN A 341 -2.01 14.26 17.05
C GLN A 341 -2.77 14.99 18.15
N LEU A 342 -3.25 16.19 17.86
CA LEU A 342 -4.14 16.98 18.69
C LEU A 342 -5.45 17.16 17.93
N ASP A 343 -6.54 16.72 18.54
CA ASP A 343 -7.88 16.85 18.01
C ASP A 343 -8.64 17.92 18.81
N PHE A 344 -9.27 18.86 18.11
CA PHE A 344 -9.95 20.01 18.67
C PHE A 344 -11.43 19.97 18.29
N ALA A 345 -12.31 19.85 19.26
CA ALA A 345 -13.74 20.10 19.13
C ALA A 345 -14.01 21.58 19.42
N ILE A 346 -13.84 22.45 18.41
CA ILE A 346 -13.90 23.92 18.58
C ILE A 346 -15.34 24.35 18.85
N SER A 347 -16.27 23.80 18.08
CA SER A 347 -17.72 24.05 18.23
C SER A 347 -18.51 22.88 17.65
N SER A 348 -19.84 22.91 17.78
CA SER A 348 -20.74 21.96 17.11
C SER A 348 -20.68 22.00 15.57
N LYS A 349 -19.98 22.99 14.98
CA LYS A 349 -19.84 23.17 13.53
C LYS A 349 -18.39 23.12 13.05
N GLN A 350 -17.44 23.06 13.96
CA GLN A 350 -16.04 23.15 13.60
C GLN A 350 -15.18 22.21 14.43
N THR A 351 -14.39 21.40 13.74
CA THR A 351 -13.37 20.54 14.31
C THR A 351 -12.04 20.81 13.61
N ALA A 352 -10.95 20.71 14.34
CA ALA A 352 -9.62 20.81 13.76
C ALA A 352 -8.72 19.67 14.26
N ASN A 353 -7.72 19.34 13.47
CA ASN A 353 -6.72 18.34 13.78
C ASN A 353 -5.34 18.90 13.45
N VAL A 354 -4.39 18.73 14.36
CA VAL A 354 -2.97 19.03 14.11
C VAL A 354 -2.18 17.76 14.35
N SER A 355 -1.46 17.28 13.34
CA SER A 355 -0.61 16.12 13.49
C SER A 355 0.83 16.39 13.09
N VAL A 356 1.76 15.74 13.80
CA VAL A 356 3.20 15.79 13.56
C VAL A 356 3.73 14.36 13.53
N ALA A 357 4.32 13.97 12.42
CA ALA A 357 5.05 12.72 12.26
C ALA A 357 6.56 13.03 12.15
N VAL A 358 7.38 12.32 12.91
CA VAL A 358 8.87 12.39 12.85
C VAL A 358 9.37 10.96 12.67
N TYR A 359 10.15 10.70 11.59
CA TYR A 359 10.50 9.34 11.18
C TYR A 359 11.94 9.24 10.61
N PRO A 360 12.99 9.50 11.43
CA PRO A 360 14.35 9.20 11.02
C PRO A 360 14.57 7.70 10.86
N GLN A 361 15.33 7.32 9.83
CA GLN A 361 15.64 5.93 9.53
C GLN A 361 17.07 5.81 9.02
N LYS A 362 17.73 4.74 9.43
CA LYS A 362 19.00 4.28 8.92
C LYS A 362 18.83 2.87 8.38
N LEU A 363 19.29 2.64 7.16
CA LEU A 363 19.32 1.32 6.53
C LEU A 363 20.73 1.07 6.03
N ASP A 364 21.46 0.18 6.70
CA ASP A 364 22.79 -0.24 6.31
C ASP A 364 22.72 -1.37 5.29
N TYR A 365 23.63 -1.33 4.33
CA TYR A 365 23.75 -2.33 3.25
C TYR A 365 22.50 -2.46 2.39
N LEU A 366 21.93 -1.33 1.95
CA LEU A 366 20.78 -1.30 1.05
C LEU A 366 21.09 -2.05 -0.25
N GLY A 367 20.23 -2.98 -0.63
CA GLY A 367 20.37 -3.78 -1.86
C GLY A 367 21.30 -4.99 -1.73
N LEU A 368 21.76 -5.34 -0.50
CA LEU A 368 22.51 -6.56 -0.24
C LEU A 368 21.75 -7.77 -0.77
N ASN A 369 22.41 -8.60 -1.58
CA ASN A 369 21.85 -9.82 -2.19
C ASN A 369 22.95 -10.86 -2.42
N THR A 370 22.64 -12.01 -3.01
CA THR A 370 23.59 -13.11 -3.26
C THR A 370 24.83 -12.67 -4.05
N PHE A 371 24.70 -11.65 -4.91
CA PHE A 371 25.73 -11.22 -5.88
C PHE A 371 26.28 -9.83 -5.57
N THR A 372 25.81 -9.18 -4.51
CA THR A 372 26.28 -7.85 -4.10
C THR A 372 26.78 -7.95 -2.67
N THR A 373 28.08 -7.65 -2.47
CA THR A 373 28.72 -7.70 -1.14
C THR A 373 28.30 -6.50 -0.27
N GLN A 374 28.48 -6.58 1.04
CA GLN A 374 28.24 -5.44 1.95
C GLN A 374 29.10 -4.23 1.58
N GLU A 375 30.35 -4.41 1.18
CA GLU A 375 31.23 -3.32 0.75
C GLU A 375 30.70 -2.57 -0.45
N SER A 376 30.06 -3.27 -1.39
CA SER A 376 29.52 -2.75 -2.63
C SER A 376 28.09 -2.17 -2.51
N THR A 377 27.51 -2.21 -1.31
CA THR A 377 26.20 -1.63 -1.03
C THR A 377 26.29 -0.26 -0.39
N PRO A 378 25.31 0.63 -0.62
CA PRO A 378 25.23 1.90 0.10
C PRO A 378 24.54 1.74 1.44
N ASP A 379 24.82 2.70 2.33
CA ASP A 379 23.95 3.02 3.45
C ASP A 379 22.96 4.12 3.04
N PHE A 380 21.73 4.01 3.52
CA PHE A 380 20.66 4.99 3.30
C PHE A 380 20.25 5.60 4.64
N HIS A 381 20.47 6.90 4.79
CA HIS A 381 20.08 7.66 5.97
C HIS A 381 18.99 8.65 5.61
N GLN A 382 17.83 8.51 6.24
CA GLN A 382 16.66 9.36 6.05
C GLN A 382 16.40 10.17 7.32
N ARG A 383 16.07 11.45 7.15
CA ARG A 383 15.55 12.33 8.20
C ARG A 383 14.29 12.97 7.67
N GLY A 384 13.15 12.55 8.20
CA GLY A 384 11.85 13.01 7.75
C GLY A 384 10.98 13.53 8.89
N TYR A 385 10.24 14.60 8.64
CA TYR A 385 9.11 14.99 9.46
C TYR A 385 8.03 15.62 8.60
N GLN A 386 6.80 15.50 9.08
CA GLN A 386 5.62 16.07 8.43
C GLN A 386 4.71 16.69 9.49
N VAL A 387 4.26 17.91 9.24
CA VAL A 387 3.22 18.60 10.00
C VAL A 387 2.00 18.71 9.11
N ASN A 388 0.82 18.39 9.64
CA ASN A 388 -0.44 18.51 8.94
C ASN A 388 -1.46 19.18 9.86
N VAL A 389 -2.16 20.20 9.33
CA VAL A 389 -3.24 20.92 10.00
C VAL A 389 -4.47 20.78 9.13
N GLN A 390 -5.55 20.28 9.73
CA GLN A 390 -6.84 20.15 9.06
C GLN A 390 -7.89 20.92 9.86
N ASP A 391 -8.78 21.59 9.16
CA ASP A 391 -9.97 22.24 9.70
C ASP A 391 -11.19 21.88 8.88
N GLY A 392 -12.27 21.60 9.53
CA GLY A 392 -13.51 21.38 8.90
C GLY A 392 -14.64 22.15 9.55
N TYR A 393 -15.32 22.84 8.70
CA TYR A 393 -16.36 23.77 9.05
C TYR A 393 -17.69 23.43 8.34
N ALA A 394 -18.73 23.15 9.16
CA ALA A 394 -20.09 22.97 8.66
C ALA A 394 -20.77 24.33 8.42
N SER A 395 -20.93 24.72 7.13
CA SER A 395 -21.41 26.03 6.69
C SER A 395 -22.94 26.10 6.52
N GLY A 396 -23.72 25.58 7.48
CA GLY A 396 -25.19 25.59 7.40
C GLY A 396 -25.77 24.17 7.19
N PRO A 397 -27.00 23.99 6.76
CA PRO A 397 -27.62 22.69 6.64
C PRO A 397 -27.03 21.87 5.48
N GLY A 398 -25.93 21.15 5.77
CA GLY A 398 -25.34 20.16 4.86
C GLY A 398 -24.18 20.64 3.98
N GLY A 399 -23.70 21.88 4.09
CA GLY A 399 -22.46 22.33 3.43
C GLY A 399 -21.24 22.12 4.35
N VAL A 400 -20.11 21.64 3.81
CA VAL A 400 -18.87 21.43 4.57
C VAL A 400 -17.68 21.99 3.82
N LEU A 401 -16.89 22.82 4.50
CA LEU A 401 -15.59 23.29 4.04
C LEU A 401 -14.51 22.50 4.76
N ASN A 402 -13.62 21.88 4.00
CA ASN A 402 -12.44 21.19 4.51
C ASN A 402 -11.19 21.93 4.05
N SER A 403 -10.40 22.42 5.00
CA SER A 403 -9.14 23.13 4.78
C SER A 403 -7.99 22.29 5.28
N GLN A 404 -6.92 22.19 4.50
CA GLN A 404 -5.74 21.44 4.87
C GLN A 404 -4.47 22.24 4.55
N LEU A 405 -3.54 22.29 5.51
CA LEU A 405 -2.18 22.80 5.33
C LEU A 405 -1.19 21.73 5.77
N SER A 406 -0.24 21.39 4.92
CA SER A 406 0.79 20.41 5.23
C SER A 406 2.18 20.92 4.93
N TYR A 407 3.15 20.58 5.76
CA TYR A 407 4.56 20.81 5.51
C TYR A 407 5.35 19.52 5.73
N LYS A 408 6.14 19.12 4.74
CA LYS A 408 7.01 17.94 4.79
C LYS A 408 8.47 18.38 4.57
N ARG A 409 9.36 17.88 5.41
CA ARG A 409 10.82 17.87 5.20
C ARG A 409 11.24 16.42 5.05
N PHE A 410 12.02 16.13 4.02
CA PHE A 410 12.52 14.80 3.74
C PHE A 410 13.94 14.88 3.20
N ASP A 411 14.91 14.65 4.07
CA ASP A 411 16.33 14.65 3.73
C ASP A 411 16.82 13.21 3.63
N ALA A 412 17.61 12.89 2.60
CA ALA A 412 18.20 11.58 2.42
C ALA A 412 19.68 11.69 2.03
N ASP A 413 20.49 10.82 2.62
CA ASP A 413 21.90 10.67 2.30
C ASP A 413 22.14 9.21 1.89
N ILE A 414 22.78 8.99 0.74
CA ILE A 414 23.21 7.70 0.22
C ILE A 414 24.73 7.72 0.21
N THR A 415 25.35 6.84 1.01
CA THR A 415 26.80 6.83 1.23
C THR A 415 27.38 5.47 0.88
N ALA A 416 28.53 5.43 0.23
CA ALA A 416 29.25 4.20 -0.05
C ALA A 416 30.09 3.75 1.16
N GLN A 417 30.40 2.46 1.24
CA GLN A 417 31.23 1.87 2.30
C GLN A 417 32.73 2.19 2.13
N SER A 418 33.20 2.35 0.88
CA SER A 418 34.60 2.70 0.55
C SER A 418 34.66 3.67 -0.62
N ASP A 419 35.87 4.18 -0.90
CA ASP A 419 36.17 5.05 -2.05
C ASP A 419 36.74 4.26 -3.25
N ASP A 420 36.84 2.94 -3.13
CA ASP A 420 37.36 2.08 -4.19
C ASP A 420 36.38 2.02 -5.38
N PRO A 421 36.87 1.87 -6.61
CA PRO A 421 36.02 1.72 -7.79
C PRO A 421 35.02 0.55 -7.61
N TYR A 422 33.78 0.76 -8.07
CA TYR A 422 32.74 -0.26 -8.03
C TYR A 422 32.99 -1.28 -9.16
N ARG A 423 33.31 -2.53 -8.78
CA ARG A 423 33.61 -3.60 -9.73
C ARG A 423 32.45 -4.60 -9.78
N ILE A 424 32.00 -4.91 -10.98
CA ILE A 424 30.92 -5.88 -11.25
C ILE A 424 31.55 -7.11 -11.92
N LEU A 425 31.74 -8.17 -11.15
CA LEU A 425 32.23 -9.46 -11.60
C LEU A 425 31.04 -10.36 -12.01
N LEU A 426 31.30 -11.53 -12.57
CA LEU A 426 30.24 -12.48 -12.98
C LEU A 426 29.40 -13.01 -11.79
N GLU A 427 30.03 -13.24 -10.66
CA GLU A 427 29.43 -13.94 -9.50
C GLU A 427 29.25 -13.02 -8.28
N THR A 428 29.86 -11.82 -8.28
CA THR A 428 29.87 -10.93 -7.11
C THR A 428 30.18 -9.48 -7.53
N THR A 429 30.17 -8.57 -6.56
CA THR A 429 30.66 -7.19 -6.70
C THR A 429 31.74 -6.91 -5.67
N GLU A 430 32.62 -5.97 -5.95
CA GLU A 430 33.69 -5.48 -5.09
C GLU A 430 33.76 -3.95 -5.11
N GLY A 431 34.46 -3.36 -4.13
CA GLY A 431 34.64 -1.91 -4.01
C GLY A 431 33.37 -1.17 -3.53
N GLY A 432 33.47 0.14 -3.42
CA GLY A 432 32.40 0.99 -2.87
C GLY A 432 31.26 1.24 -3.85
N PHE A 433 30.03 1.39 -3.36
CA PHE A 433 28.87 1.76 -4.18
C PHE A 433 29.14 3.04 -5.00
N PHE A 434 28.87 3.00 -6.29
CA PHE A 434 29.34 4.03 -7.22
C PHE A 434 28.62 5.38 -7.11
N ASN A 435 27.37 5.44 -6.62
CA ASN A 435 26.55 6.65 -6.58
C ASN A 435 26.31 7.14 -5.15
N ARG A 436 26.91 8.27 -4.82
CA ARG A 436 26.71 8.97 -3.55
C ARG A 436 25.79 10.15 -3.75
N GLN A 437 24.79 10.28 -2.92
CA GLN A 437 23.76 11.31 -3.03
C GLN A 437 23.57 12.02 -1.68
N THR A 438 23.41 13.34 -1.76
CA THR A 438 22.88 14.16 -0.66
C THR A 438 21.64 14.86 -1.17
N ARG A 439 20.51 14.66 -0.53
CA ARG A 439 19.22 15.24 -0.91
C ARG A 439 18.63 16.00 0.27
N ARG A 440 18.20 17.24 0.03
CA ARG A 440 17.51 18.09 1.00
C ARG A 440 16.24 18.59 0.36
N THR A 441 15.07 18.12 0.85
CA THR A 441 13.80 18.40 0.20
C THR A 441 12.77 18.92 1.18
N SER A 442 11.91 19.79 0.69
CA SER A 442 10.73 20.25 1.42
C SER A 442 9.53 20.33 0.48
N ARG A 443 8.34 20.15 1.05
CA ARG A 443 7.05 20.36 0.37
C ARG A 443 6.10 21.11 1.31
N LEU A 444 5.55 22.21 0.82
CA LEU A 444 4.41 22.89 1.41
C LEU A 444 3.18 22.58 0.58
N GLY A 445 2.12 22.07 1.19
CA GLY A 445 0.86 21.76 0.52
C GLY A 445 -0.31 22.50 1.18
N TRP A 446 -1.23 23.00 0.38
CA TRP A 446 -2.49 23.59 0.81
C TRP A 446 -3.62 23.04 -0.06
N GLN A 447 -4.76 22.72 0.56
CA GLN A 447 -5.94 22.20 -0.13
C GLN A 447 -7.20 22.73 0.53
N GLU A 448 -8.18 23.11 -0.29
CA GLU A 448 -9.52 23.52 0.10
C GLU A 448 -10.55 22.75 -0.68
N ASN A 449 -11.49 22.13 0.02
CA ASN A 449 -12.60 21.38 -0.56
C ASN A 449 -13.92 21.88 0.03
N TYR A 450 -14.86 22.27 -0.83
CA TYR A 450 -16.20 22.62 -0.41
C TYR A 450 -17.21 21.61 -0.95
N HIS A 451 -17.85 20.90 -0.05
CA HIS A 451 -18.98 20.01 -0.35
C HIS A 451 -20.27 20.77 -0.12
N PHE A 452 -21.06 20.93 -1.19
CA PHE A 452 -22.35 21.60 -1.10
C PHE A 452 -23.41 20.73 -0.44
N ALA A 453 -24.39 21.35 0.19
CA ALA A 453 -25.60 20.65 0.61
C ALA A 453 -26.27 19.93 -0.57
N PRO A 454 -26.86 18.74 -0.39
CA PRO A 454 -27.58 18.06 -1.46
C PRO A 454 -28.64 18.94 -2.10
N TRP A 455 -28.64 19.02 -3.41
CA TRP A 455 -29.60 19.79 -4.20
C TRP A 455 -30.52 18.88 -5.00
N LYS A 456 -31.86 19.04 -4.84
CA LYS A 456 -32.89 18.21 -5.50
C LYS A 456 -33.32 18.85 -6.81
N PHE A 457 -32.83 18.36 -7.94
CA PHE A 457 -33.24 18.71 -9.29
C PHE A 457 -33.00 17.53 -10.22
N ALA A 458 -34.03 16.97 -10.84
CA ALA A 458 -33.95 15.76 -11.67
C ALA A 458 -33.20 14.61 -10.99
N GLY A 459 -33.41 14.43 -9.69
CA GLY A 459 -32.70 13.55 -8.78
C GLY A 459 -32.10 14.32 -7.60
N SER A 460 -31.04 13.80 -7.01
CA SER A 460 -30.27 14.44 -5.94
C SER A 460 -28.83 14.63 -6.40
N HIS A 461 -28.32 15.85 -6.32
CA HIS A 461 -26.97 16.23 -6.67
C HIS A 461 -26.17 16.56 -5.41
N GLN A 462 -24.94 16.12 -5.35
CA GLN A 462 -23.98 16.50 -4.32
C GLN A 462 -22.72 17.04 -5.00
N PHE A 463 -22.65 18.36 -5.09
CA PHE A 463 -21.54 19.03 -5.73
C PHE A 463 -20.34 19.15 -4.78
N THR A 464 -19.16 18.97 -5.32
CA THR A 464 -17.87 19.25 -4.67
C THR A 464 -17.06 20.16 -5.57
N VAL A 465 -16.47 21.20 -5.01
CA VAL A 465 -15.47 22.03 -5.70
C VAL A 465 -14.25 22.16 -4.79
N GLY A 466 -13.08 22.29 -5.38
CA GLY A 466 -11.89 22.47 -4.59
C GLY A 466 -10.70 22.95 -5.39
N MET A 467 -9.66 23.27 -4.65
CA MET A 467 -8.37 23.70 -5.18
C MET A 467 -7.24 23.17 -4.31
N SER A 468 -6.09 22.96 -4.92
CA SER A 468 -4.87 22.60 -4.19
C SER A 468 -3.66 23.32 -4.76
N TYR A 469 -2.69 23.59 -3.89
CA TYR A 469 -1.39 24.14 -4.22
C TYR A 469 -0.31 23.34 -3.49
N GLU A 470 0.73 22.94 -4.21
CA GLU A 470 1.94 22.36 -3.62
C GLU A 470 3.17 23.14 -4.11
N HIS A 471 4.09 23.45 -3.21
CA HIS A 471 5.41 23.98 -3.50
C HIS A 471 6.45 22.99 -3.01
N SER A 472 7.24 22.44 -3.92
CA SER A 472 8.32 21.49 -3.62
C SER A 472 9.66 22.13 -3.95
N HIS A 473 10.66 21.89 -3.09
CA HIS A 473 12.03 22.32 -3.29
C HIS A 473 13.01 21.18 -3.06
N TYR A 474 14.04 21.09 -3.90
CA TYR A 474 15.08 20.07 -3.84
C TYR A 474 16.45 20.68 -4.07
N ASP A 475 17.33 20.59 -3.04
CA ASP A 475 18.77 20.82 -3.16
C ASP A 475 19.45 19.45 -3.20
N GLY A 476 20.24 19.21 -4.25
CA GLY A 476 20.90 17.94 -4.48
C GLY A 476 22.40 18.07 -4.72
N ARG A 477 23.11 17.03 -4.30
CA ARG A 477 24.50 16.81 -4.70
C ARG A 477 24.68 15.33 -5.03
N GLN A 478 25.31 15.04 -6.18
CA GLN A 478 25.64 13.69 -6.58
C GLN A 478 27.11 13.58 -6.95
N THR A 479 27.72 12.46 -6.53
CA THR A 479 29.11 12.10 -6.83
C THR A 479 29.12 10.64 -7.25
N PHE A 480 29.78 10.35 -8.36
CA PHE A 480 29.89 9.00 -8.88
C PHE A 480 31.36 8.52 -8.84
N LEU A 481 31.57 7.30 -8.35
CA LEU A 481 32.84 6.57 -8.44
C LEU A 481 32.92 5.86 -9.80
N PRO A 482 34.14 5.59 -10.31
CA PRO A 482 34.31 4.76 -11.48
C PRO A 482 33.68 3.37 -11.30
N VAL A 483 33.14 2.82 -12.39
CA VAL A 483 32.58 1.47 -12.42
C VAL A 483 33.38 0.63 -13.42
N GLU A 484 33.75 -0.58 -13.02
CA GLU A 484 34.43 -1.55 -13.87
C GLU A 484 33.57 -2.81 -14.03
N LEU A 485 33.37 -3.26 -15.26
CA LEU A 485 32.74 -4.53 -15.57
C LEU A 485 33.82 -5.54 -15.92
N ASP A 486 33.89 -6.64 -15.19
CA ASP A 486 34.87 -7.69 -15.39
C ASP A 486 34.26 -8.84 -16.21
N GLY A 487 35.06 -9.35 -17.14
CA GLY A 487 34.71 -10.49 -17.97
C GLY A 487 34.95 -11.83 -17.27
N VAL A 488 34.91 -12.93 -18.05
CA VAL A 488 35.10 -14.32 -17.54
C VAL A 488 36.48 -14.54 -16.89
N SER A 489 37.49 -13.74 -17.24
CA SER A 489 38.86 -13.86 -16.70
C SER A 489 39.14 -12.91 -15.53
N ASP A 490 38.11 -12.30 -14.94
CA ASP A 490 38.22 -11.26 -13.91
C ASP A 490 39.09 -10.05 -14.33
N LEU A 491 39.16 -9.81 -15.63
CA LEU A 491 39.78 -8.62 -16.22
C LEU A 491 38.71 -7.63 -16.67
N PRO A 492 38.93 -6.32 -16.46
CA PRO A 492 37.97 -5.31 -16.88
C PRO A 492 37.77 -5.35 -18.41
N VAL A 493 36.52 -5.50 -18.84
CA VAL A 493 36.10 -5.45 -20.26
C VAL A 493 35.42 -4.12 -20.59
N GLU A 494 34.93 -3.42 -19.58
CA GLU A 494 34.31 -2.11 -19.73
C GLU A 494 34.60 -1.25 -18.48
N ARG A 495 34.84 0.03 -18.69
CA ARG A 495 34.99 1.02 -17.63
C ARG A 495 34.07 2.20 -17.87
N ILE A 496 33.31 2.59 -16.83
CA ILE A 496 32.46 3.77 -16.83
C ILE A 496 33.07 4.81 -15.90
N THR A 497 33.37 6.00 -16.41
CA THR A 497 33.88 7.13 -15.64
C THR A 497 32.89 8.29 -15.73
N PHE A 498 32.93 9.18 -14.74
CA PHE A 498 31.97 10.27 -14.61
C PHE A 498 32.73 11.61 -14.52
N THR A 499 32.06 12.69 -14.96
CA THR A 499 32.55 14.05 -14.77
C THR A 499 32.54 14.46 -13.28
N SER A 500 32.99 15.68 -13.01
CA SER A 500 33.01 16.22 -11.61
C SER A 500 31.67 16.14 -10.92
N PRO A 501 31.63 16.09 -9.57
CA PRO A 501 30.40 16.13 -8.79
C PRO A 501 29.48 17.27 -9.19
N SER A 502 28.19 17.01 -9.26
CA SER A 502 27.16 18.02 -9.52
C SER A 502 26.47 18.46 -8.25
N SER A 503 26.15 19.76 -8.18
CA SER A 503 25.25 20.31 -7.16
C SER A 503 24.22 21.18 -7.86
N PHE A 504 22.96 20.99 -7.52
CA PHE A 504 21.84 21.65 -8.20
C PHE A 504 20.73 21.96 -7.23
N ALA A 505 19.85 22.89 -7.62
CA ALA A 505 18.63 23.23 -6.89
C ALA A 505 17.47 23.38 -7.88
N VAL A 506 16.33 22.79 -7.57
CA VAL A 506 15.12 22.91 -8.36
C VAL A 506 13.91 23.12 -7.46
N ALA A 507 12.97 23.94 -7.91
CA ALA A 507 11.69 24.16 -7.25
C ALA A 507 10.55 23.95 -8.24
N GLU A 508 9.43 23.45 -7.72
CA GLU A 508 8.22 23.18 -8.45
C GLU A 508 7.02 23.81 -7.75
N ASN A 509 6.14 24.42 -8.52
CA ASN A 509 4.82 24.82 -8.07
C ASN A 509 3.78 24.03 -8.85
N GLU A 510 2.91 23.38 -8.13
CA GLU A 510 1.79 22.64 -8.68
C GLU A 510 0.47 23.25 -8.19
N MET A 511 -0.45 23.51 -9.09
CA MET A 511 -1.78 24.02 -8.80
C MET A 511 -2.83 23.10 -9.37
N ALA A 512 -3.94 22.94 -8.68
CA ALA A 512 -5.07 22.22 -9.25
C ALA A 512 -6.40 22.85 -8.85
N TRP A 513 -7.36 22.73 -9.75
CA TRP A 513 -8.76 23.09 -9.53
C TRP A 513 -9.62 21.90 -9.95
N PHE A 514 -10.67 21.63 -9.19
CA PHE A 514 -11.56 20.52 -9.52
C PHE A 514 -13.00 20.80 -9.15
N ALA A 515 -13.88 20.14 -9.89
CA ALA A 515 -15.30 20.12 -9.61
C ALA A 515 -15.86 18.74 -9.89
N GLY A 516 -16.77 18.29 -9.03
CA GLY A 516 -17.45 17.00 -9.15
C GLY A 516 -18.91 17.08 -8.77
N ASP A 517 -19.70 16.13 -9.26
CA ASP A 517 -21.10 15.94 -8.94
C ASP A 517 -21.39 14.46 -8.73
N GLN A 518 -21.93 14.13 -7.57
CA GLN A 518 -22.49 12.82 -7.29
C GLN A 518 -24.00 12.90 -7.49
N TRP A 519 -24.45 12.53 -8.71
CA TRP A 519 -25.82 12.66 -9.15
C TRP A 519 -26.60 11.35 -8.98
N SER A 520 -27.42 11.26 -7.95
CA SER A 520 -28.40 10.18 -7.76
C SER A 520 -29.66 10.46 -8.58
N ILE A 521 -29.67 9.98 -9.83
CA ILE A 521 -30.77 10.16 -10.79
C ILE A 521 -32.06 9.53 -10.27
N VAL A 522 -31.93 8.31 -9.80
CA VAL A 522 -32.99 7.54 -9.11
C VAL A 522 -32.33 6.75 -7.96
N PRO A 523 -33.09 6.24 -6.98
CA PRO A 523 -32.52 5.52 -5.83
C PRO A 523 -31.62 4.32 -6.15
N ARG A 524 -31.61 3.88 -7.43
CA ARG A 524 -30.81 2.73 -7.89
C ARG A 524 -29.64 3.12 -8.77
N LEU A 525 -29.57 4.36 -9.26
CA LEU A 525 -28.54 4.80 -10.19
C LEU A 525 -27.93 6.10 -9.70
N THR A 526 -26.66 6.03 -9.33
CA THR A 526 -25.83 7.19 -9.03
C THR A 526 -24.73 7.29 -10.08
N LEU A 527 -24.53 8.48 -10.61
CA LEU A 527 -23.41 8.86 -11.46
C LEU A 527 -22.43 9.70 -10.63
N SER A 528 -21.13 9.47 -10.80
CA SER A 528 -20.09 10.34 -10.30
C SER A 528 -19.40 10.99 -11.49
N LEU A 529 -19.50 12.28 -11.63
CA LEU A 529 -18.95 13.06 -12.75
C LEU A 529 -17.96 14.06 -12.18
N GLY A 530 -16.77 14.16 -12.78
CA GLY A 530 -15.76 15.08 -12.29
C GLY A 530 -14.78 15.53 -13.35
N VAL A 531 -14.20 16.68 -13.12
CA VAL A 531 -13.06 17.19 -13.89
C VAL A 531 -12.07 17.85 -12.96
N ARG A 532 -10.80 17.60 -13.23
CA ARG A 532 -9.67 18.22 -12.54
C ARG A 532 -8.76 18.86 -13.56
N PHE A 533 -8.27 20.06 -13.25
CA PHE A 533 -7.25 20.74 -14.01
C PHE A 533 -6.00 20.84 -13.16
N ASP A 534 -4.90 20.27 -13.65
CA ASP A 534 -3.59 20.33 -12.99
C ASP A 534 -2.64 21.19 -13.83
N HIS A 535 -1.93 22.11 -13.19
CA HIS A 535 -0.85 22.91 -13.76
C HIS A 535 0.41 22.74 -12.95
N ASP A 536 1.55 22.54 -13.58
CA ASP A 536 2.87 22.47 -12.94
C ASP A 536 3.91 23.34 -13.68
N THR A 537 4.90 23.83 -12.95
CA THR A 537 5.94 24.71 -13.49
C THR A 537 7.12 23.97 -14.12
N ILE A 538 7.27 22.65 -13.93
CA ILE A 538 8.33 21.86 -14.58
C ILE A 538 7.95 21.62 -16.04
N THR A 539 6.74 21.22 -16.31
CA THR A 539 6.26 21.00 -17.69
C THR A 539 5.67 22.25 -18.31
N ASP A 540 5.41 23.30 -17.50
CA ASP A 540 4.71 24.55 -17.86
C ASP A 540 3.43 24.30 -18.67
N SER A 541 2.64 23.33 -18.20
CA SER A 541 1.46 22.87 -18.91
C SER A 541 0.26 22.69 -17.98
N THR A 542 -0.93 22.84 -18.57
CA THR A 542 -2.20 22.61 -17.86
C THR A 542 -2.93 21.42 -18.48
N HIS A 543 -3.30 20.45 -17.65
CA HIS A 543 -3.95 19.22 -18.09
C HIS A 543 -5.35 19.10 -17.54
N ALA A 544 -6.30 18.68 -18.38
CA ALA A 544 -7.66 18.36 -17.97
C ALA A 544 -7.82 16.85 -17.79
N ALA A 545 -8.28 16.43 -16.61
CA ALA A 545 -8.48 15.05 -16.20
C ALA A 545 -9.99 14.76 -15.94
N PRO A 546 -10.82 14.56 -16.98
CA PRO A 546 -12.21 14.20 -16.82
C PRO A 546 -12.37 12.77 -16.31
N ARG A 547 -13.41 12.54 -15.50
CA ARG A 547 -13.74 11.25 -14.89
C ARG A 547 -15.23 11.05 -14.84
N ALA A 548 -15.69 9.83 -15.07
CA ALA A 548 -17.07 9.45 -14.95
C ALA A 548 -17.19 8.03 -14.38
N GLY A 549 -17.98 7.90 -13.34
CA GLY A 549 -18.30 6.63 -12.71
C GLY A 549 -19.81 6.44 -12.56
N PHE A 550 -20.23 5.20 -12.29
CA PHE A 550 -21.61 4.88 -12.02
C PHE A 550 -21.71 3.78 -10.97
N LEU A 551 -22.82 3.82 -10.22
CA LEU A 551 -23.27 2.77 -9.32
C LEU A 551 -24.72 2.44 -9.66
N LEU A 552 -25.00 1.18 -10.04
CA LEU A 552 -26.32 0.70 -10.41
C LEU A 552 -26.73 -0.49 -9.52
N ALA A 553 -27.77 -0.32 -8.72
CA ALA A 553 -28.40 -1.43 -8.01
C ALA A 553 -29.26 -2.25 -8.97
N LEU A 554 -28.78 -3.42 -9.40
CA LEU A 554 -29.47 -4.31 -10.34
C LEU A 554 -30.73 -4.96 -9.72
N THR A 555 -30.71 -5.18 -8.40
CA THR A 555 -31.83 -5.77 -7.67
C THR A 555 -32.50 -4.74 -6.75
N ARG A 556 -33.81 -4.90 -6.50
CA ARG A 556 -34.56 -3.95 -5.65
C ARG A 556 -34.11 -3.94 -4.19
N ASP A 557 -33.57 -5.05 -3.73
CA ASP A 557 -33.04 -5.20 -2.34
C ASP A 557 -31.58 -4.73 -2.20
N GLY A 558 -30.99 -4.10 -3.24
CA GLY A 558 -29.62 -3.60 -3.23
C GLY A 558 -28.53 -4.68 -3.06
N LYS A 559 -28.88 -5.99 -3.13
CA LYS A 559 -27.90 -7.07 -2.94
C LYS A 559 -27.00 -7.29 -4.13
N THR A 560 -27.34 -6.81 -5.31
CA THR A 560 -26.51 -6.88 -6.52
C THR A 560 -26.24 -5.49 -7.03
N LEU A 561 -24.98 -5.11 -7.02
CA LEU A 561 -24.51 -3.81 -7.45
C LEU A 561 -23.59 -3.98 -8.66
N LEU A 562 -23.80 -3.19 -9.68
CA LEU A 562 -22.87 -3.02 -10.79
C LEU A 562 -22.29 -1.61 -10.70
N LYS A 563 -20.98 -1.50 -10.65
CA LYS A 563 -20.31 -0.22 -10.64
C LYS A 563 -19.11 -0.21 -11.57
N GLY A 564 -18.70 0.97 -11.98
CA GLY A 564 -17.54 1.13 -12.85
C GLY A 564 -17.45 2.53 -13.39
N GLY A 565 -16.51 2.75 -14.29
CA GLY A 565 -16.30 4.05 -14.89
C GLY A 565 -15.00 4.15 -15.66
N VAL A 566 -14.71 5.35 -16.11
CA VAL A 566 -13.52 5.71 -16.87
C VAL A 566 -12.97 7.04 -16.37
N GLY A 567 -11.65 7.16 -16.35
CA GLY A 567 -10.97 8.39 -15.96
C GLY A 567 -9.66 8.61 -16.70
N ILE A 568 -9.30 9.87 -16.84
CA ILE A 568 -7.97 10.30 -17.27
C ILE A 568 -7.25 10.83 -16.03
N PHE A 569 -5.98 10.41 -15.86
CA PHE A 569 -5.14 10.81 -14.74
C PHE A 569 -3.79 11.28 -15.26
N TYR A 570 -3.23 12.30 -14.64
CA TYR A 570 -1.89 12.79 -14.92
C TYR A 570 -1.03 12.62 -13.66
N ASP A 571 0.20 12.18 -13.86
CA ASP A 571 1.22 12.10 -12.82
C ASP A 571 2.07 13.36 -12.82
N ARG A 572 2.76 13.57 -11.70
CA ARG A 572 3.81 14.59 -11.61
C ARG A 572 5.08 14.12 -12.29
N VAL A 573 5.89 15.05 -12.73
CA VAL A 573 7.28 14.80 -13.09
C VAL A 573 8.12 14.86 -11.82
N SER A 574 8.87 13.80 -11.50
CA SER A 574 9.72 13.78 -10.31
C SER A 574 10.82 14.85 -10.38
N LEU A 575 11.18 15.44 -9.23
CA LEU A 575 12.25 16.44 -9.18
C LEU A 575 13.61 15.86 -9.62
N MET A 576 13.79 14.54 -9.50
CA MET A 576 14.93 13.83 -10.07
C MET A 576 14.99 13.95 -11.59
N ALA A 577 13.86 13.75 -12.28
CA ALA A 577 13.79 13.90 -13.73
C ALA A 577 14.03 15.36 -14.16
N ALA A 578 13.56 16.32 -13.38
CA ALA A 578 13.75 17.73 -13.64
C ALA A 578 15.22 18.16 -13.55
N THR A 579 16.04 17.47 -12.74
CA THR A 579 17.49 17.75 -12.59
C THR A 579 18.37 16.86 -13.47
N PHE A 580 17.80 16.10 -14.41
CA PHE A 580 18.52 15.10 -15.18
C PHE A 580 19.72 15.67 -15.95
N THR A 581 19.61 16.86 -16.53
CA THR A 581 20.69 17.54 -17.26
C THR A 581 21.80 18.08 -16.37
N ASP A 582 21.57 18.20 -15.07
CA ASP A 582 22.54 18.67 -14.10
C ASP A 582 23.39 17.53 -13.52
N LEU A 583 23.04 16.28 -13.81
CA LEU A 583 23.75 15.10 -13.31
C LEU A 583 25.09 14.95 -14.05
N PRO A 584 26.13 14.32 -13.42
CA PRO A 584 27.41 14.07 -14.07
C PRO A 584 27.28 13.28 -15.38
N ASP A 585 27.92 13.77 -16.43
CA ASP A 585 28.07 13.03 -17.69
C ASP A 585 28.93 11.79 -17.48
N ARG A 586 28.76 10.78 -18.35
CA ARG A 586 29.49 9.52 -18.25
C ARG A 586 30.27 9.21 -19.53
N THR A 587 31.44 8.56 -19.37
CA THR A 587 32.22 8.01 -20.48
C THR A 587 32.31 6.50 -20.30
N VAL A 588 31.86 5.76 -21.31
CA VAL A 588 31.90 4.30 -21.36
C VAL A 588 33.06 3.91 -22.26
N THR A 589 34.05 3.19 -21.73
CA THR A 589 35.24 2.73 -22.42
C THR A 589 35.27 1.21 -22.44
N VAL A 590 35.25 0.61 -23.62
CA VAL A 590 35.45 -0.84 -23.82
C VAL A 590 36.93 -1.14 -23.89
N LEU A 591 37.35 -2.15 -23.16
CA LEU A 591 38.77 -2.54 -23.02
C LEU A 591 39.04 -3.86 -23.72
N ALA A 592 40.22 -3.94 -24.31
CA ALA A 592 40.78 -5.20 -24.80
C ALA A 592 41.32 -6.05 -23.63
N PRO A 593 41.59 -7.36 -23.79
CA PRO A 593 42.14 -8.22 -22.75
C PRO A 593 43.47 -7.76 -22.16
N ASN A 594 44.23 -6.92 -22.88
CA ASN A 594 45.47 -6.31 -22.39
C ASN A 594 45.25 -4.99 -21.63
N GLY A 595 43.97 -4.59 -21.39
CA GLY A 595 43.63 -3.36 -20.72
C GLY A 595 43.63 -2.09 -21.58
N GLU A 596 44.01 -2.17 -22.87
CA GLU A 596 43.99 -1.03 -23.74
C GLU A 596 42.58 -0.68 -24.24
N PRO A 597 42.21 0.62 -24.31
CA PRO A 597 40.93 1.04 -24.84
C PRO A 597 40.73 0.65 -26.32
N THR A 598 39.64 -0.02 -26.64
CA THR A 598 39.22 -0.35 -27.99
C THR A 598 38.21 0.64 -28.56
N SER A 599 37.33 1.14 -27.67
CA SER A 599 36.40 2.21 -28.03
C SER A 599 36.04 3.01 -26.77
N SER A 600 35.66 4.27 -26.95
CA SER A 600 35.22 5.15 -25.88
C SER A 600 34.13 6.06 -26.40
N VAL A 601 33.02 6.14 -25.65
CA VAL A 601 31.88 7.00 -25.96
C VAL A 601 31.54 7.84 -24.73
N SER A 602 31.55 9.16 -24.92
CA SER A 602 31.13 10.11 -23.89
C SER A 602 29.65 10.47 -24.09
N TYR A 603 28.85 10.24 -23.09
CA TYR A 603 27.41 10.52 -23.07
C TYR A 603 27.11 11.76 -22.22
N GLN A 604 26.44 12.72 -22.85
CA GLN A 604 25.86 13.89 -22.16
C GLN A 604 24.40 13.64 -21.79
N ASN A 605 23.99 14.06 -20.62
CA ASN A 605 22.61 13.93 -20.19
C ASN A 605 21.73 14.98 -20.90
N GLN A 606 20.65 14.54 -21.55
CA GLN A 606 19.75 15.40 -22.34
C GLN A 606 18.29 15.00 -22.16
N ILE A 607 17.40 16.00 -22.07
CA ILE A 607 15.95 15.80 -22.09
C ILE A 607 15.44 15.98 -23.51
N GLU A 608 14.86 14.92 -24.12
CA GLU A 608 14.33 14.95 -25.48
C GLU A 608 12.95 15.61 -25.51
N GLY A 609 12.82 16.70 -26.29
CA GLY A 609 11.54 17.36 -26.56
C GLY A 609 10.88 18.03 -25.36
N GLY A 610 11.62 18.24 -24.24
CA GLY A 610 11.12 18.78 -23.00
C GLY A 610 10.33 17.73 -22.17
N LEU A 611 10.12 18.02 -20.88
CA LEU A 611 9.37 17.14 -19.99
C LEU A 611 7.86 17.27 -20.20
N ARG A 612 7.14 16.16 -20.08
CA ARG A 612 5.67 16.08 -20.13
C ARG A 612 5.17 15.19 -19.00
N SER A 613 4.04 15.56 -18.42
CA SER A 613 3.41 14.75 -17.39
C SER A 613 2.96 13.39 -17.94
N PRO A 614 3.35 12.28 -17.30
CA PRO A 614 2.78 10.96 -17.62
C PRO A 614 1.26 10.99 -17.53
N ARG A 615 0.59 10.27 -18.44
CA ARG A 615 -0.86 10.24 -18.53
C ARG A 615 -1.38 8.83 -18.57
N SER A 616 -2.38 8.51 -17.75
CA SER A 616 -3.10 7.23 -17.85
C SER A 616 -4.57 7.42 -18.21
N THR A 617 -5.10 6.41 -18.93
CA THR A 617 -6.53 6.21 -19.11
C THR A 617 -6.90 4.92 -18.43
N SER A 618 -7.80 4.98 -17.47
CA SER A 618 -8.22 3.85 -16.64
C SER A 618 -9.70 3.56 -16.83
N LEU A 619 -10.03 2.26 -16.89
CA LEU A 619 -11.39 1.73 -16.97
C LEU A 619 -11.56 0.70 -15.85
N SER A 620 -12.70 0.71 -15.17
CA SER A 620 -13.08 -0.34 -14.24
C SER A 620 -14.52 -0.77 -14.40
N LEU A 621 -14.81 -2.04 -14.11
CA LEU A 621 -16.15 -2.60 -14.04
C LEU A 621 -16.17 -3.64 -12.92
N GLU A 622 -17.11 -3.53 -11.98
CA GLU A 622 -17.21 -4.41 -10.84
C GLU A 622 -18.67 -4.83 -10.60
N LEU A 623 -18.87 -6.11 -10.37
CA LEU A 623 -20.15 -6.70 -9.97
C LEU A 623 -20.02 -7.26 -8.55
N ASP A 624 -20.72 -6.65 -7.62
CA ASP A 624 -20.84 -7.09 -6.23
C ASP A 624 -22.16 -7.76 -5.99
N ARG A 625 -22.15 -8.96 -5.39
CA ARG A 625 -23.37 -9.66 -5.00
C ARG A 625 -23.28 -10.21 -3.58
N GLN A 626 -24.27 -9.85 -2.76
CA GLN A 626 -24.54 -10.54 -1.51
C GLN A 626 -25.38 -11.80 -1.81
N VAL A 627 -24.73 -12.98 -1.79
CA VAL A 627 -25.37 -14.27 -2.12
C VAL A 627 -26.16 -14.79 -0.93
N LEU A 628 -25.55 -14.71 0.26
CA LEU A 628 -26.18 -15.02 1.55
C LEU A 628 -26.03 -13.81 2.46
N SER A 629 -26.72 -13.77 3.60
CA SER A 629 -26.59 -12.67 4.58
C SER A 629 -25.16 -12.45 5.07
N ASN A 630 -24.32 -13.48 4.96
CA ASN A 630 -22.94 -13.51 5.42
C ASN A 630 -21.91 -13.82 4.30
N LEU A 631 -22.33 -14.02 3.05
CA LEU A 631 -21.47 -14.35 1.92
C LEU A 631 -21.60 -13.29 0.81
N PHE A 632 -20.49 -12.63 0.52
CA PHE A 632 -20.36 -11.63 -0.53
C PHE A 632 -19.42 -12.15 -1.62
N LEU A 633 -19.79 -11.98 -2.87
CA LEU A 633 -18.97 -12.29 -4.04
C LEU A 633 -18.75 -11.02 -4.84
N ARG A 634 -17.54 -10.89 -5.39
CA ARG A 634 -17.14 -9.82 -6.28
C ARG A 634 -16.48 -10.39 -7.51
N VAL A 635 -16.82 -9.81 -8.67
CA VAL A 635 -16.11 -10.02 -9.93
C VAL A 635 -15.75 -8.63 -10.45
N ALA A 636 -14.47 -8.38 -10.71
CA ALA A 636 -14.00 -7.08 -11.19
C ALA A 636 -13.07 -7.23 -12.39
N TYR A 637 -13.12 -6.24 -13.26
CA TYR A 637 -12.19 -6.03 -14.36
C TYR A 637 -11.65 -4.61 -14.30
N GLU A 638 -10.33 -4.47 -14.40
CA GLU A 638 -9.64 -3.19 -14.45
C GLU A 638 -8.66 -3.18 -15.63
N GLN A 639 -8.58 -2.03 -16.31
CA GLN A 639 -7.60 -1.77 -17.35
C GLN A 639 -7.05 -0.37 -17.21
N ARG A 640 -5.73 -0.24 -17.32
CA ARG A 640 -5.02 1.04 -17.38
C ARG A 640 -4.01 1.00 -18.51
N ASN A 641 -3.94 2.10 -19.25
CA ASN A 641 -2.92 2.35 -20.26
C ASN A 641 -2.25 3.68 -19.93
N THR A 642 -0.94 3.66 -19.72
CA THR A 642 -0.12 4.85 -19.42
C THR A 642 0.71 5.21 -20.66
N SER A 643 0.88 6.49 -20.88
CA SER A 643 1.70 7.08 -21.94
C SER A 643 2.50 8.25 -21.37
N ASN A 644 3.51 8.70 -22.09
CA ASN A 644 4.45 9.73 -21.65
C ASN A 644 5.26 9.33 -20.41
N ASP A 645 5.45 8.04 -20.13
CA ASP A 645 6.36 7.61 -19.07
C ASP A 645 7.77 8.06 -19.38
N LEU A 646 8.50 8.45 -18.33
CA LEU A 646 9.86 8.92 -18.42
C LEU A 646 10.82 7.73 -18.48
N ILE A 647 11.48 7.55 -19.61
CA ILE A 647 12.45 6.48 -19.85
C ILE A 647 13.82 7.05 -20.22
N VAL A 648 14.86 6.33 -19.82
CA VAL A 648 16.26 6.69 -20.08
C VAL A 648 16.86 5.71 -21.08
N SER A 649 17.46 6.22 -22.15
CA SER A 649 18.14 5.41 -23.17
C SER A 649 19.44 6.04 -23.63
N PRO A 650 20.54 5.26 -23.82
CA PRO A 650 21.76 5.74 -24.44
C PRO A 650 21.61 5.75 -25.96
N VAL A 651 21.95 6.88 -26.58
CA VAL A 651 22.01 7.05 -28.03
C VAL A 651 23.43 7.49 -28.39
N SER A 652 24.16 6.73 -29.21
CA SER A 652 25.55 7.05 -29.56
C SER A 652 25.73 7.26 -31.07
N ARG A 653 26.65 8.17 -31.40
CA ARG A 653 27.10 8.45 -32.76
C ARG A 653 28.65 8.56 -32.78
N GLY A 654 29.33 7.45 -33.10
CA GLY A 654 30.78 7.39 -33.05
C GLY A 654 31.30 7.48 -31.60
N THR A 655 32.15 8.48 -31.30
CA THR A 655 32.77 8.67 -29.97
C THR A 655 31.97 9.56 -29.03
N THR A 656 30.86 10.13 -29.51
CA THR A 656 29.94 10.95 -28.70
C THR A 656 28.57 10.32 -28.62
N GLY A 657 27.88 10.53 -27.52
CA GLY A 657 26.53 10.02 -27.28
C GLY A 657 25.70 10.97 -26.41
N MET A 658 24.43 10.67 -26.34
CA MET A 658 23.49 11.31 -25.43
C MET A 658 22.86 10.24 -24.59
N LEU A 659 22.75 10.49 -23.29
CA LEU A 659 21.85 9.75 -22.42
C LEU A 659 20.55 10.53 -22.41
N GLU A 660 19.57 10.02 -23.17
CA GLU A 660 18.32 10.71 -23.40
C GLU A 660 17.28 10.31 -22.33
N LEU A 661 16.74 11.31 -21.63
CA LEU A 661 15.49 11.20 -20.89
C LEU A 661 14.37 11.64 -21.82
N SER A 662 13.47 10.73 -22.16
CA SER A 662 12.35 10.98 -23.07
C SER A 662 10.99 10.64 -22.45
N ASN A 663 9.92 11.23 -23.00
CA ASN A 663 8.53 10.94 -22.64
C ASN A 663 7.90 9.86 -23.56
N ASN A 664 8.71 9.02 -24.18
CA ASN A 664 8.26 8.01 -25.15
C ASN A 664 7.81 6.70 -24.47
N GLY A 665 7.99 6.58 -23.16
CA GLY A 665 7.61 5.41 -22.40
C GLY A 665 6.11 5.21 -22.31
N SER A 666 5.71 3.96 -22.14
CA SER A 666 4.31 3.56 -21.95
C SER A 666 4.20 2.24 -21.20
N ASP A 667 3.15 2.09 -20.44
CA ASP A 667 2.79 0.83 -19.79
C ASP A 667 1.31 0.49 -19.97
N SER A 668 0.97 -0.76 -19.70
CA SER A 668 -0.40 -1.25 -19.69
C SER A 668 -0.60 -2.27 -18.58
N TYR A 669 -1.70 -2.14 -17.88
CA TYR A 669 -2.16 -3.09 -16.89
C TYR A 669 -3.57 -3.58 -17.21
N ARG A 670 -3.81 -4.87 -17.02
CA ARG A 670 -5.14 -5.48 -17.08
C ARG A 670 -5.27 -6.47 -15.95
N GLU A 671 -6.42 -6.45 -15.29
CA GLU A 671 -6.72 -7.34 -14.17
C GLU A 671 -8.14 -7.88 -14.30
N PHE A 672 -8.30 -9.18 -14.05
CA PHE A 672 -9.57 -9.83 -13.77
C PHE A 672 -9.50 -10.41 -12.37
N GLN A 673 -10.42 -10.06 -11.50
CA GLN A 673 -10.47 -10.43 -10.10
C GLN A 673 -11.78 -11.17 -9.81
N VAL A 674 -11.68 -12.26 -9.03
CA VAL A 674 -12.82 -12.91 -8.37
C VAL A 674 -12.49 -12.94 -6.88
N ALA A 675 -13.39 -12.44 -6.05
CA ALA A 675 -13.21 -12.45 -4.60
C ALA A 675 -14.48 -12.91 -3.88
N ALA A 676 -14.29 -13.61 -2.78
CA ALA A 676 -15.33 -14.07 -1.88
C ALA A 676 -15.01 -13.64 -0.45
N ARG A 677 -16.00 -13.11 0.25
CA ARG A 677 -15.90 -12.73 1.66
C ARG A 677 -17.00 -13.40 2.47
N LEU A 678 -16.61 -14.14 3.50
CA LEU A 678 -17.52 -14.81 4.43
C LEU A 678 -17.41 -14.14 5.81
N LYS A 679 -18.52 -13.58 6.32
CA LYS A 679 -18.63 -13.06 7.68
C LYS A 679 -19.29 -14.11 8.58
N LEU A 680 -18.70 -14.42 9.74
CA LEU A 680 -19.19 -15.42 10.71
C LEU A 680 -19.15 -14.82 12.13
N ARG A 681 -20.19 -14.15 12.55
CA ARG A 681 -20.24 -13.45 13.87
C ARG A 681 -18.99 -12.57 14.12
N GLN A 682 -18.04 -13.10 14.91
CA GLN A 682 -16.77 -12.43 15.26
C GLN A 682 -15.59 -12.86 14.37
N SER A 683 -15.88 -13.58 13.28
CA SER A 683 -14.87 -14.10 12.36
C SER A 683 -15.16 -13.65 10.94
N PHE A 684 -14.13 -13.55 10.13
CA PHE A 684 -14.30 -13.36 8.69
C PHE A 684 -13.18 -14.08 7.92
N LEU A 685 -13.49 -14.47 6.71
CA LEU A 685 -12.55 -15.09 5.77
C LEU A 685 -12.68 -14.39 4.41
N ASN A 686 -11.56 -14.11 3.79
CA ASN A 686 -11.45 -13.56 2.45
C ASN A 686 -10.68 -14.54 1.58
N ALA A 687 -11.16 -14.76 0.36
CA ALA A 687 -10.45 -15.50 -0.66
C ALA A 687 -10.55 -14.74 -1.98
N SER A 688 -9.44 -14.58 -2.69
CA SER A 688 -9.42 -13.91 -3.98
C SER A 688 -8.49 -14.60 -4.97
N TYR A 689 -8.86 -14.54 -6.23
CA TYR A 689 -8.01 -14.90 -7.35
C TYR A 689 -7.92 -13.73 -8.32
N VAL A 690 -6.69 -13.37 -8.66
CA VAL A 690 -6.36 -12.31 -9.59
C VAL A 690 -5.62 -12.88 -10.78
N ARG A 691 -6.13 -12.59 -11.97
CA ARG A 691 -5.43 -12.79 -13.25
C ARG A 691 -5.05 -11.43 -13.79
N SER A 692 -3.73 -11.14 -13.86
CA SER A 692 -3.24 -9.83 -14.29
C SER A 692 -2.15 -9.91 -15.35
N ARG A 693 -1.86 -8.77 -15.95
CA ARG A 693 -0.72 -8.55 -16.83
C ARG A 693 -0.25 -7.09 -16.71
N ALA A 694 0.99 -6.91 -16.28
CA ALA A 694 1.69 -5.62 -16.28
C ALA A 694 2.80 -5.67 -17.34
N PHE A 695 2.76 -4.77 -18.33
CA PHE A 695 3.66 -4.78 -19.48
C PHE A 695 3.96 -3.35 -19.93
N GLY A 696 5.22 -3.02 -20.17
CA GLY A 696 5.62 -1.67 -20.58
C GLY A 696 7.11 -1.54 -20.87
N ASP A 697 7.55 -0.31 -20.97
CA ASP A 697 8.97 0.07 -21.13
C ASP A 697 9.69 -0.15 -19.81
N LEU A 698 10.96 -0.61 -19.84
CA LEU A 698 11.63 -1.16 -18.66
C LEU A 698 12.72 -0.23 -18.09
N ASN A 699 13.12 0.81 -18.82
CA ASN A 699 14.16 1.74 -18.39
C ASN A 699 13.59 2.97 -17.64
N ASP A 700 13.01 2.73 -16.46
CA ASP A 700 12.52 3.81 -15.59
C ASP A 700 13.68 4.68 -15.04
N VAL A 701 13.46 5.99 -14.94
CA VAL A 701 14.49 6.94 -14.46
C VAL A 701 14.97 6.61 -13.04
N ASN A 702 14.09 6.16 -12.16
CA ASN A 702 14.44 5.82 -10.77
C ASN A 702 15.31 4.57 -10.66
N GLN A 703 15.29 3.67 -11.65
CA GLN A 703 16.18 2.51 -11.72
C GLN A 703 17.66 2.92 -11.80
N PHE A 704 17.97 4.02 -12.49
CA PHE A 704 19.33 4.45 -12.76
C PHE A 704 19.81 5.61 -11.87
N PHE A 705 18.89 6.37 -11.28
CA PHE A 705 19.21 7.57 -10.51
C PHE A 705 18.54 7.61 -9.13
N GLY A 706 17.73 6.62 -8.79
CA GLY A 706 17.05 6.49 -7.50
C GLY A 706 17.97 6.11 -6.34
N ASN A 707 17.38 5.60 -5.25
CA ASN A 707 18.10 5.27 -4.02
C ASN A 707 19.12 4.14 -4.21
N LEU A 708 18.85 3.22 -5.11
CA LEU A 708 19.73 2.10 -5.47
C LEU A 708 19.95 2.10 -6.99
N ALA A 709 20.75 3.08 -7.43
CA ALA A 709 21.04 3.30 -8.83
C ALA A 709 21.78 2.13 -9.46
N GLN A 710 21.46 1.81 -10.72
CA GLN A 710 22.19 0.85 -11.55
C GLN A 710 23.16 1.59 -12.48
N PRO A 711 24.45 1.19 -12.55
CA PRO A 711 25.43 1.93 -13.34
C PRO A 711 25.33 1.68 -14.84
N VAL A 712 24.94 0.47 -15.25
CA VAL A 712 24.88 0.05 -16.66
C VAL A 712 23.52 0.42 -17.23
N ILE A 713 23.51 1.30 -18.22
CA ILE A 713 22.29 1.74 -18.90
C ILE A 713 22.34 1.24 -20.35
N LEU A 714 21.48 0.30 -20.69
CA LEU A 714 21.31 -0.24 -22.02
C LEU A 714 20.12 0.43 -22.72
N PRO A 715 20.00 0.35 -24.06
CA PRO A 715 18.81 0.82 -24.77
C PRO A 715 17.53 0.24 -24.17
N ASP A 716 16.49 1.07 -24.09
CA ASP A 716 15.21 0.64 -23.57
C ASP A 716 14.60 -0.51 -24.40
N ALA A 717 13.85 -1.34 -23.73
CA ALA A 717 13.09 -2.43 -24.32
C ALA A 717 11.80 -2.66 -23.57
N ARG A 718 10.77 -3.05 -24.29
CA ARG A 718 9.47 -3.37 -23.72
C ARG A 718 9.42 -4.82 -23.25
N GLY A 719 8.83 -5.02 -22.09
CA GLY A 719 8.70 -6.34 -21.50
C GLY A 719 7.65 -6.38 -20.38
N ARG A 720 7.56 -7.50 -19.68
CA ARG A 720 6.77 -7.58 -18.45
C ARG A 720 7.45 -6.73 -17.38
N LEU A 721 6.64 -5.98 -16.63
CA LEU A 721 7.19 -5.18 -15.53
C LEU A 721 7.77 -6.10 -14.45
N PRO A 722 8.82 -5.69 -13.71
CA PRO A 722 9.54 -6.56 -12.76
C PRO A 722 8.66 -7.21 -11.68
N PHE A 723 7.52 -6.63 -11.36
CA PHE A 723 6.55 -7.10 -10.38
C PHE A 723 5.31 -7.78 -11.03
N ASP A 724 5.35 -8.13 -12.33
CA ASP A 724 4.25 -8.83 -13.02
C ASP A 724 4.06 -10.24 -12.45
N ALA A 725 2.96 -10.45 -11.74
CA ALA A 725 2.53 -11.74 -11.19
C ALA A 725 1.18 -12.16 -11.82
N PRO A 726 1.18 -12.85 -12.98
CA PRO A 726 -0.03 -13.10 -13.77
C PRO A 726 -1.16 -13.82 -13.04
N ASN A 727 -0.84 -14.70 -12.11
CA ASN A 727 -1.85 -15.41 -11.32
C ASN A 727 -1.50 -15.26 -9.86
N ARG A 728 -2.48 -14.84 -9.07
CA ARG A 728 -2.34 -14.78 -7.62
C ARG A 728 -3.60 -15.29 -6.96
N PHE A 729 -3.45 -16.22 -6.04
CA PHE A 729 -4.47 -16.66 -5.09
C PHE A 729 -4.08 -16.17 -3.71
N LEU A 730 -4.99 -15.45 -3.07
CA LEU A 730 -4.80 -14.92 -1.72
C LEU A 730 -5.97 -15.38 -0.86
N PHE A 731 -5.68 -16.00 0.28
CA PHE A 731 -6.65 -16.38 1.30
C PHE A 731 -6.19 -15.84 2.66
N TRP A 732 -7.07 -15.14 3.36
CA TRP A 732 -6.77 -14.64 4.69
C TRP A 732 -8.04 -14.35 5.50
N GLY A 733 -7.88 -14.22 6.82
CA GLY A 733 -9.01 -13.87 7.66
C GLY A 733 -8.68 -13.88 9.14
N SER A 734 -9.69 -13.65 9.96
CA SER A 734 -9.61 -13.69 11.41
C SER A 734 -10.71 -14.57 11.96
N ILE A 735 -10.33 -15.58 12.72
CA ILE A 735 -11.21 -16.61 13.27
C ILE A 735 -11.20 -16.52 14.80
N ALA A 736 -12.33 -16.16 15.37
CA ALA A 736 -12.53 -16.24 16.82
C ALA A 736 -12.74 -17.72 17.22
N ALA A 737 -11.84 -18.24 18.05
CA ALA A 737 -11.84 -19.63 18.49
C ALA A 737 -12.15 -19.72 20.00
N PRO A 738 -12.52 -20.91 20.54
CA PRO A 738 -12.69 -21.13 21.97
C PRO A 738 -11.51 -20.63 22.79
N TRP A 739 -11.69 -20.44 24.09
CA TRP A 739 -10.69 -19.91 25.04
C TRP A 739 -10.18 -18.49 24.74
N LYS A 740 -10.97 -17.66 24.05
CA LYS A 740 -10.62 -16.29 23.65
C LYS A 740 -9.39 -16.24 22.74
N LEU A 741 -9.19 -17.27 21.92
CA LEU A 741 -8.17 -17.31 20.89
C LEU A 741 -8.65 -16.57 19.64
N THR A 742 -7.73 -15.89 18.99
CA THR A 742 -7.88 -15.35 17.64
C THR A 742 -6.84 -16.02 16.75
N LEU A 743 -7.30 -16.68 15.68
CA LEU A 743 -6.47 -17.35 14.69
C LEU A 743 -6.50 -16.52 13.41
N VAL A 744 -5.33 -16.23 12.85
CA VAL A 744 -5.23 -15.42 11.62
C VAL A 744 -4.34 -16.15 10.61
N PRO A 745 -4.95 -16.95 9.71
CA PRO A 745 -4.25 -17.53 8.58
C PRO A 745 -4.08 -16.50 7.46
N VAL A 746 -2.94 -16.53 6.76
CA VAL A 746 -2.69 -15.83 5.50
C VAL A 746 -1.99 -16.80 4.56
N TYR A 747 -2.54 -17.03 3.37
CA TYR A 747 -1.95 -17.83 2.33
C TYR A 747 -1.84 -17.01 1.05
N ASP A 748 -0.62 -16.77 0.60
CA ASP A 748 -0.30 -16.07 -0.64
C ASP A 748 0.40 -17.03 -1.59
N LEU A 749 -0.19 -17.22 -2.75
CA LEU A 749 0.31 -18.09 -3.82
C LEU A 749 0.29 -17.30 -5.12
N HIS A 750 1.46 -17.08 -5.73
CA HIS A 750 1.49 -16.36 -7.01
C HIS A 750 2.58 -16.87 -7.96
N THR A 751 2.39 -16.60 -9.24
CA THR A 751 3.42 -16.83 -10.27
C THR A 751 4.67 -16.02 -9.93
N GLY A 752 5.85 -16.64 -10.06
CA GLY A 752 7.12 -15.96 -9.81
C GLY A 752 7.30 -14.71 -10.70
N PHE A 753 8.03 -13.74 -10.20
CA PHE A 753 8.34 -12.51 -10.92
C PHE A 753 9.23 -12.77 -12.13
N PRO A 754 9.16 -11.94 -13.17
CA PRO A 754 9.99 -12.12 -14.35
C PRO A 754 11.41 -11.60 -14.14
N TYR A 755 12.38 -12.16 -14.88
CA TYR A 755 13.74 -11.66 -14.96
C TYR A 755 14.29 -11.76 -16.40
N SER A 756 15.37 -11.03 -16.68
CA SER A 756 16.06 -11.03 -17.98
C SER A 756 17.34 -11.84 -17.91
N ILE A 757 17.73 -12.47 -19.01
CA ILE A 757 19.03 -13.14 -19.16
C ILE A 757 20.05 -12.14 -19.67
N GLU A 758 21.27 -12.20 -19.15
CA GLU A 758 22.41 -11.34 -19.48
C GLU A 758 23.61 -12.16 -19.96
N ASN A 759 24.50 -11.55 -20.70
CA ASN A 759 25.80 -12.11 -21.04
C ASN A 759 26.91 -11.51 -20.13
N GLN A 760 28.18 -11.88 -20.38
CA GLN A 760 29.34 -11.39 -19.61
C GLN A 760 29.52 -9.85 -19.64
N TYR A 761 28.98 -9.14 -20.63
CA TYR A 761 29.02 -7.69 -20.77
C TYR A 761 27.78 -7.01 -20.17
N ARG A 762 26.99 -7.73 -19.39
CA ARG A 762 25.70 -7.32 -18.84
C ARG A 762 24.65 -6.92 -19.89
N ALA A 763 24.90 -7.24 -21.17
CA ALA A 763 23.93 -7.03 -22.24
C ALA A 763 22.85 -8.12 -22.21
N PHE A 764 21.60 -7.72 -22.43
CA PHE A 764 20.48 -8.63 -22.45
C PHE A 764 20.54 -9.62 -23.63
N VAL A 765 20.23 -10.88 -23.36
CA VAL A 765 20.18 -11.96 -24.36
C VAL A 765 18.72 -12.35 -24.57
N GLY A 766 18.20 -12.03 -25.77
CA GLY A 766 16.79 -12.23 -26.07
C GLY A 766 15.86 -11.15 -25.49
N PRO A 767 14.55 -11.37 -25.49
CA PRO A 767 13.58 -10.41 -24.96
C PRO A 767 13.72 -10.27 -23.44
N ARG A 768 13.54 -9.04 -22.92
CA ARG A 768 13.63 -8.74 -21.49
C ARG A 768 12.43 -9.34 -20.72
N ASN A 769 12.69 -9.79 -19.49
CA ASN A 769 11.68 -10.23 -18.52
C ASN A 769 10.75 -11.36 -19.04
N VAL A 770 11.34 -12.36 -19.73
CA VAL A 770 10.62 -13.52 -20.26
C VAL A 770 10.65 -14.69 -19.27
N ASP A 771 11.82 -14.95 -18.68
CA ASP A 771 12.00 -16.01 -17.69
C ASP A 771 11.41 -15.61 -16.34
N ARG A 772 11.15 -16.60 -15.49
CA ARG A 772 10.48 -16.36 -14.20
C ARG A 772 11.13 -17.11 -13.06
N PHE A 773 11.13 -16.49 -11.91
CA PHE A 773 11.34 -17.16 -10.65
C PHE A 773 10.34 -18.31 -10.47
N PRO A 774 10.67 -19.31 -9.63
CA PRO A 774 9.70 -20.31 -9.16
C PRO A 774 8.44 -19.66 -8.60
N MET A 775 7.36 -20.44 -8.55
CA MET A 775 6.09 -19.99 -7.97
C MET A 775 6.28 -19.70 -6.48
N PHE A 776 5.89 -18.49 -6.07
CA PHE A 776 5.88 -18.07 -4.67
C PHE A 776 4.74 -18.72 -3.90
N SER A 777 5.02 -19.23 -2.69
CA SER A 777 4.01 -19.83 -1.82
C SER A 777 4.34 -19.61 -0.35
N SER A 778 3.64 -18.70 0.32
CA SER A 778 3.78 -18.50 1.77
C SER A 778 2.46 -18.78 2.49
N PHE A 779 2.53 -19.59 3.55
CA PHE A 779 1.45 -19.74 4.51
C PHE A 779 1.91 -19.22 5.87
N ASP A 780 1.33 -18.09 6.27
CA ASP A 780 1.61 -17.43 7.54
C ASP A 780 0.44 -17.65 8.49
N PHE A 781 0.75 -17.85 9.76
CA PHE A 781 -0.27 -18.15 10.74
C PHE A 781 0.03 -17.48 12.08
N GLN A 782 -0.90 -16.67 12.58
CA GLN A 782 -0.80 -16.02 13.90
C GLN A 782 -1.89 -16.50 14.83
N VAL A 783 -1.51 -16.74 16.08
CA VAL A 783 -2.43 -17.08 17.18
C VAL A 783 -2.24 -16.09 18.30
N THR A 784 -3.32 -15.47 18.75
CA THR A 784 -3.28 -14.58 19.91
C THR A 784 -4.39 -14.94 20.90
N ARG A 785 -4.13 -14.69 22.19
CA ARG A 785 -5.09 -14.92 23.27
C ARG A 785 -5.24 -13.66 24.11
N ARG A 786 -6.48 -13.25 24.37
CA ARG A 786 -6.75 -12.19 25.35
C ARG A 786 -6.72 -12.80 26.75
N ILE A 787 -5.87 -12.25 27.61
CA ILE A 787 -5.72 -12.62 29.02
C ILE A 787 -5.92 -11.38 29.91
N TRP A 788 -6.07 -11.61 31.23
CA TRP A 788 -6.15 -10.54 32.22
C TRP A 788 -4.98 -10.69 33.17
N LEU A 789 -4.13 -9.67 33.24
CA LEU A 789 -2.99 -9.65 34.17
C LEU A 789 -3.38 -8.90 35.45
N PRO A 790 -3.16 -9.50 36.63
CA PRO A 790 -3.31 -8.81 37.89
C PRO A 790 -2.11 -7.87 38.10
N LEU A 791 -2.34 -6.55 38.06
CA LEU A 791 -1.30 -5.55 38.33
C LEU A 791 -1.85 -4.53 39.37
N HIS A 792 -1.16 -4.39 40.51
CA HIS A 792 -1.54 -3.45 41.59
C HIS A 792 -3.03 -3.51 41.98
N GLY A 793 -3.57 -4.73 42.06
CA GLY A 793 -4.99 -4.95 42.47
C GLY A 793 -6.01 -4.70 41.35
N ARG A 794 -5.59 -4.28 40.15
CA ARG A 794 -6.43 -4.14 38.95
C ARG A 794 -6.22 -5.29 38.00
N ARG A 795 -7.24 -5.63 37.20
CA ARG A 795 -7.12 -6.59 36.10
C ARG A 795 -6.93 -5.83 34.82
N ILE A 796 -5.74 -5.89 34.24
CA ILE A 796 -5.37 -5.20 33.00
C ILE A 796 -5.51 -6.17 31.83
N PRO A 797 -6.22 -5.82 30.76
CA PRO A 797 -6.31 -6.66 29.58
C PRO A 797 -4.94 -6.71 28.87
N ALA A 798 -4.51 -7.91 28.53
CA ALA A 798 -3.32 -8.14 27.74
C ALA A 798 -3.62 -9.12 26.61
N ARG A 799 -2.90 -9.01 25.52
CA ARG A 799 -2.91 -9.96 24.41
C ARG A 799 -1.55 -10.59 24.27
N VAL A 800 -1.53 -11.91 24.31
CA VAL A 800 -0.29 -12.72 24.19
C VAL A 800 -0.46 -13.69 23.04
N GLY A 801 0.56 -13.89 22.26
CA GLY A 801 0.51 -14.84 21.16
C GLY A 801 1.82 -15.01 20.43
N GLY A 802 1.75 -15.64 19.29
CA GLY A 802 2.88 -15.84 18.39
C GLY A 802 2.40 -16.04 16.96
N GLY A 803 3.30 -15.81 16.04
CA GLY A 803 3.14 -16.03 14.63
C GLY A 803 4.26 -16.90 14.06
N VAL A 804 3.92 -17.64 13.02
CA VAL A 804 4.85 -18.40 12.19
C VAL A 804 4.69 -17.92 10.77
N PHE A 805 5.77 -17.49 10.15
CA PHE A 805 5.83 -17.06 8.76
C PHE A 805 6.47 -18.18 7.93
N ASN A 806 5.99 -18.35 6.70
CA ASN A 806 6.39 -19.45 5.83
C ASN A 806 6.32 -20.79 6.57
N LEU A 807 5.14 -21.15 7.12
CA LEU A 807 4.93 -22.33 7.97
C LEU A 807 5.45 -23.63 7.34
N PHE A 808 5.31 -23.78 6.01
CA PHE A 808 5.73 -24.95 5.27
C PHE A 808 7.20 -24.92 4.86
N ASN A 809 7.92 -23.82 5.18
CA ASN A 809 9.30 -23.60 4.80
C ASN A 809 9.56 -23.78 3.31
N HIS A 810 8.62 -23.25 2.49
CA HIS A 810 8.74 -23.29 1.04
C HIS A 810 9.95 -22.47 0.58
N PHE A 811 10.63 -22.94 -0.47
CA PHE A 811 11.77 -22.26 -1.04
C PHE A 811 11.27 -21.16 -2.01
N ASP A 812 11.26 -19.92 -1.54
CA ASP A 812 10.86 -18.73 -2.29
C ASP A 812 12.09 -17.86 -2.55
N PRO A 813 12.87 -18.13 -3.63
CA PRO A 813 14.12 -17.43 -3.89
C PRO A 813 13.85 -15.98 -4.30
N ARG A 814 14.80 -15.11 -3.91
CA ARG A 814 14.78 -13.69 -4.24
C ARG A 814 15.84 -13.31 -5.27
N ASP A 815 16.87 -14.14 -5.43
CA ASP A 815 18.00 -13.89 -6.31
C ASP A 815 18.16 -15.02 -7.33
N VAL A 816 18.54 -14.67 -8.55
CA VAL A 816 18.80 -15.61 -9.64
C VAL A 816 20.11 -15.26 -10.32
N GLN A 817 20.95 -16.26 -10.59
CA GLN A 817 22.11 -16.08 -11.47
C GLN A 817 21.62 -16.09 -12.93
N ASN A 818 21.44 -14.90 -13.49
CA ASN A 818 20.89 -14.70 -14.82
C ASN A 818 21.95 -14.49 -15.92
N ASN A 819 23.25 -14.50 -15.57
CA ASN A 819 24.34 -14.32 -16.52
C ASN A 819 24.76 -15.66 -17.13
N LEU A 820 24.63 -15.77 -18.48
CA LEU A 820 24.96 -16.98 -19.25
C LEU A 820 26.40 -17.45 -19.10
N ALA A 821 27.34 -16.54 -18.80
CA ALA A 821 28.75 -16.88 -18.65
C ALA A 821 29.09 -17.47 -17.27
N SER A 822 28.16 -17.35 -16.29
CA SER A 822 28.37 -17.90 -14.96
C SER A 822 28.20 -19.42 -14.95
N ALA A 823 29.05 -20.11 -14.19
CA ALA A 823 28.93 -21.55 -13.93
C ALA A 823 27.66 -21.91 -13.14
N ARG A 824 27.06 -20.92 -12.46
CA ARG A 824 25.81 -21.06 -11.66
C ARG A 824 24.57 -20.56 -12.41
N PHE A 825 24.68 -20.33 -13.74
CA PHE A 825 23.57 -19.83 -14.55
C PHE A 825 22.27 -20.64 -14.31
N GLY A 826 21.15 -19.92 -14.11
CA GLY A 826 19.84 -20.49 -13.81
C GLY A 826 19.67 -20.94 -12.37
N GLY A 827 20.69 -20.79 -11.50
CA GLY A 827 20.58 -21.07 -10.06
C GLY A 827 19.76 -20.00 -9.34
N PHE A 828 18.90 -20.43 -8.41
CA PHE A 828 18.10 -19.57 -7.55
C PHE A 828 18.60 -19.59 -6.11
N PHE A 829 18.62 -18.42 -5.46
CA PHE A 829 19.25 -18.23 -4.16
C PHE A 829 18.41 -17.36 -3.23
N ASN A 830 18.82 -17.23 -1.97
CA ASN A 830 18.33 -16.29 -0.98
C ASN A 830 16.83 -16.42 -0.70
N SER A 831 16.39 -17.62 -0.28
CA SER A 831 15.02 -17.81 0.20
C SER A 831 14.87 -17.39 1.67
N SER A 832 13.72 -16.85 1.99
CA SER A 832 13.31 -16.65 3.38
C SER A 832 12.93 -17.99 4.01
N TRP A 833 13.58 -18.33 5.12
CA TRP A 833 13.23 -19.51 5.92
C TRP A 833 11.99 -19.24 6.77
N ARG A 834 11.50 -20.31 7.43
CA ARG A 834 10.44 -20.18 8.43
C ARG A 834 10.90 -19.28 9.59
N GLU A 835 10.06 -18.28 9.92
CA GLU A 835 10.31 -17.39 11.04
C GLU A 835 9.26 -17.54 12.12
N TYR A 836 9.67 -17.33 13.39
CA TYR A 836 8.78 -17.33 14.56
C TYR A 836 8.81 -15.97 15.23
N ARG A 837 7.65 -15.45 15.61
CA ARG A 837 7.54 -14.18 16.35
C ARG A 837 6.62 -14.31 17.55
N GLY A 838 7.03 -13.77 18.69
CA GLY A 838 6.17 -13.51 19.83
C GLY A 838 5.39 -12.22 19.64
N LYS A 839 4.16 -12.16 20.17
CA LYS A 839 3.36 -10.93 20.25
C LYS A 839 2.89 -10.73 21.67
N PHE A 840 3.17 -9.54 22.20
CA PHE A 840 2.72 -9.10 23.52
C PHE A 840 2.20 -7.69 23.44
N VAL A 841 0.94 -7.50 23.87
CA VAL A 841 0.28 -6.20 23.90
C VAL A 841 -0.39 -6.02 25.24
N LEU A 842 -0.13 -4.92 25.92
CA LEU A 842 -0.75 -4.51 27.16
C LEU A 842 -1.56 -3.23 26.91
N GLU A 843 -2.86 -3.26 27.20
CA GLU A 843 -3.78 -2.13 26.96
C GLU A 843 -4.54 -1.79 28.24
N PHE A 844 -4.57 -0.52 28.66
CA PHE A 844 -5.30 -0.07 29.85
C PHE A 844 -5.68 1.41 29.80
#